data_3529399a593892dde74ff18f07faf2d1
#
_entry.id   3529399a593892dde74ff18f07faf2d1
#
_cell.length_a   1.000
_cell.length_b   1.000
_cell.length_c   1.000
_cell.angle_alpha   90.00
_cell.angle_beta   90.00
_cell.angle_gamma   90.00
#
_symmetry.space_group_name_H-M   'P 1'
#
loop_
_entity.id
_entity.type
_entity.pdbx_description
1 polymer ?
#
loop_
_entity_poly.entity_id
_entity_poly.type
_entity_poly.pdbx_seq_one_letter_code
_entity_poly.pdbx_strand_id
1 'polypeptide(L)'
;VSTALRKRAILLVCVPALLGVLPGVAAAAEAEEAPLMPDLTTLPAEGPGSVVREGGNVIVEAHFEAGAAAATAALEEAGATVLQTSAQYQTVALAVAPEDLEALAEVPGLEAVEPSLEPVFYGAEEEEAGGVLGGPTTSVTSNGLCEGGAVTSQAMTQLHVAAARGAFGARGAGQTIGVISDSFNTATEAIVGGAVPTHAHDDEVSNDLPGPASTCSGQQVPVRVIADGPAGSTDEGRAMLQVIHDLAPHAELAFATAYSTELEFAKNIERLAAPVSAGGAGANVIVDDVGYFAEPFFQDGPVAVAIKKVTQAGVTYLTAAGNDNLREAGTGNEFASWEREEFKDSICPIRVAERVGEAWSTCMNFSPTATPDTTFGITVEPESQLLVDLQWAEPWYGVEADLNAYLLNAAGEVVVSETVRNGSSGGARRQPLALFSWENSSSISAEMQLVIDRCIHSCNSAARVSAKPRLKFMLMEDGAGVSKTEYPKVVGTGTGITIGPTIYGHAGTAAAITLAAVGYQQSATAPVEPERYSSRGPVTHYFGPVNGTTPAAKLGSAEVLEKPNVTATDCASTTFFASPSSDGGHFCGTSEAAPHAAAIAALMRQTQPLATPGSILTKLESSAIHFTKVSGRPAVGAGMVNAEAAIAAIGGSPVSDPASTTVGAAEAIAAPTPETRTATAPGVTGSTTTTKSSGKSSSSGSHGGSKPKVRIAGHPKALERTRRSSVVGRFRFAADQSGVTFYCQVDGTARRVCGERFRRRFGLGRHVLKVRAVDSSDGSSSAAAAFSFRVQRVGR
;
A
#
# COMPACT_ATOMS: atom_id res chain seq x y z
N VAL A 1 -6.77 73.99 28.40
CA VAL A 1 -7.60 75.21 28.38
C VAL A 1 -8.86 74.82 27.61
N SER A 2 -9.83 74.51 28.27
CA SER A 2 -11.24 74.80 28.52
C SER A 2 -11.98 75.62 27.43
N THR A 3 -13.11 75.28 27.05
CA THR A 3 -14.51 75.80 27.10
C THR A 3 -15.33 75.31 25.91
N ALA A 4 -16.33 74.59 26.06
CA ALA A 4 -17.72 74.73 26.59
C ALA A 4 -18.74 75.32 25.57
N LEU A 5 -19.81 74.50 25.39
CA LEU A 5 -21.26 74.76 25.12
C LEU A 5 -21.70 75.77 24.02
N ARG A 6 -22.59 75.35 23.18
CA ARG A 6 -24.00 75.83 23.15
C ARG A 6 -24.97 74.98 22.35
N LYS A 7 -26.05 74.57 23.00
CA LYS A 7 -27.33 74.02 22.44
C LYS A 7 -28.02 75.07 21.59
N ARG A 8 -28.62 74.68 20.52
CA ARG A 8 -29.87 75.30 20.01
C ARG A 8 -30.85 74.27 19.53
N ALA A 9 -31.96 74.19 20.19
CA ALA A 9 -33.17 73.57 19.80
C ALA A 9 -33.91 74.45 18.73
N ILE A 10 -34.43 73.81 17.68
CA ILE A 10 -35.48 74.38 16.82
C ILE A 10 -36.51 73.29 16.68
N LEU A 11 -37.69 73.68 17.15
CA LEU A 11 -38.99 73.01 16.99
C LEU A 11 -39.47 73.33 15.58
N LEU A 12 -39.99 72.34 14.83
CA LEU A 12 -41.15 72.60 13.94
C LEU A 12 -41.82 71.36 13.32
N VAL A 13 -43.02 71.15 13.67
CA VAL A 13 -44.25 70.93 12.85
C VAL A 13 -44.32 69.58 12.11
N CYS A 14 -45.25 68.78 12.61
CA CYS A 14 -45.88 67.58 11.95
C CYS A 14 -46.68 67.98 10.71
N VAL A 15 -46.43 67.15 9.64
CA VAL A 15 -47.40 66.94 8.58
C VAL A 15 -47.51 65.43 8.36
N PRO A 16 -48.67 64.80 8.48
CA PRO A 16 -48.76 63.34 8.21
C PRO A 16 -48.93 63.11 6.72
N ALA A 17 -47.90 62.49 6.09
CA ALA A 17 -48.03 61.86 4.78
C ALA A 17 -48.27 60.35 4.95
N LEU A 18 -49.47 59.90 4.58
CA LEU A 18 -49.76 58.49 4.38
C LEU A 18 -48.82 57.97 3.27
N LEU A 19 -47.97 57.08 3.65
CA LEU A 19 -47.24 56.23 2.68
C LEU A 19 -47.48 54.77 3.09
N GLY A 20 -47.97 53.99 2.14
CA GLY A 20 -48.37 52.61 2.27
C GLY A 20 -47.23 51.74 2.79
N VAL A 21 -47.55 50.88 3.70
CA VAL A 21 -46.72 49.77 4.18
C VAL A 21 -46.61 48.79 3.01
N LEU A 22 -45.46 48.80 2.32
CA LEU A 22 -45.00 47.66 1.55
C LEU A 22 -44.54 46.61 2.58
N PRO A 23 -44.94 45.32 2.45
CA PRO A 23 -44.39 44.30 3.31
C PRO A 23 -42.88 44.24 3.01
N GLY A 24 -42.10 44.41 4.07
CA GLY A 24 -40.66 44.14 4.05
C GLY A 24 -40.45 42.73 3.52
N VAL A 25 -39.70 42.62 2.43
CA VAL A 25 -39.05 41.38 2.04
C VAL A 25 -38.09 41.11 3.20
N ALA A 26 -38.45 40.18 4.05
CA ALA A 26 -37.48 39.55 4.96
C ALA A 26 -36.43 39.00 3.98
N ALA A 27 -35.17 39.49 4.09
CA ALA A 27 -34.05 38.78 3.51
C ALA A 27 -34.16 37.36 4.06
N ALA A 28 -34.47 36.43 3.17
CA ALA A 28 -34.22 35.02 3.46
C ALA A 28 -32.77 34.96 3.96
N ALA A 29 -32.54 34.51 5.18
CA ALA A 29 -31.24 34.01 5.56
C ALA A 29 -30.86 33.02 4.46
N GLU A 30 -29.76 33.28 3.77
CA GLU A 30 -29.16 32.28 2.87
C GLU A 30 -29.08 31.01 3.73
N ALA A 31 -29.78 29.97 3.28
CA ALA A 31 -29.68 28.68 3.89
C ALA A 31 -28.17 28.35 3.89
N GLU A 32 -27.63 28.10 5.05
CA GLU A 32 -26.27 27.54 5.18
C GLU A 32 -26.20 26.36 4.23
N GLU A 33 -25.33 26.43 3.20
CA GLU A 33 -25.15 25.32 2.26
C GLU A 33 -24.83 24.06 3.06
N ALA A 34 -25.57 22.98 2.82
CA ALA A 34 -25.36 21.70 3.45
C ALA A 34 -23.85 21.28 3.35
N PRO A 35 -23.30 20.62 4.38
CA PRO A 35 -21.92 20.14 4.33
C PRO A 35 -21.71 19.33 3.07
N LEU A 36 -20.61 19.65 2.35
CA LEU A 36 -20.27 19.01 1.10
C LEU A 36 -19.83 17.58 1.36
N MET A 37 -20.51 16.64 0.72
CA MET A 37 -20.01 15.28 0.56
C MET A 37 -19.38 15.14 -0.82
N PRO A 38 -18.21 14.48 -0.95
CA PRO A 38 -17.66 14.11 -2.25
C PRO A 38 -18.65 13.27 -3.06
N ASP A 39 -18.59 13.35 -4.38
CA ASP A 39 -19.34 12.43 -5.23
C ASP A 39 -18.74 11.03 -5.16
N LEU A 40 -19.35 10.17 -4.35
CA LEU A 40 -18.87 8.79 -4.14
C LEU A 40 -18.83 7.95 -5.43
N THR A 41 -19.43 8.43 -6.51
CA THR A 41 -19.40 7.75 -7.82
C THR A 41 -18.10 7.97 -8.58
N THR A 42 -17.29 8.93 -8.16
CA THR A 42 -15.95 9.21 -8.73
C THR A 42 -14.84 8.37 -8.12
N LEU A 43 -15.16 7.64 -7.04
CA LEU A 43 -14.23 6.75 -6.35
C LEU A 43 -14.34 5.31 -6.87
N PRO A 44 -13.32 4.45 -6.62
CA PRO A 44 -13.39 3.03 -6.96
C PRO A 44 -14.64 2.38 -6.39
N ALA A 45 -15.22 1.43 -7.10
CA ALA A 45 -16.39 0.69 -6.61
C ALA A 45 -16.02 -0.35 -5.54
N GLU A 46 -14.80 -0.87 -5.57
CA GLU A 46 -14.26 -1.91 -4.69
C GLU A 46 -12.73 -1.80 -4.66
N GLY A 47 -12.11 -2.25 -3.57
CA GLY A 47 -10.66 -2.27 -3.38
C GLY A 47 -10.08 -0.94 -2.90
N PRO A 48 -8.75 -0.79 -2.91
CA PRO A 48 -8.07 0.39 -2.40
C PRO A 48 -8.65 1.69 -2.94
N GLY A 49 -8.90 2.67 -2.06
CA GLY A 49 -9.52 3.94 -2.40
C GLY A 49 -11.03 3.91 -2.57
N SER A 50 -11.69 2.74 -2.52
CA SER A 50 -13.16 2.67 -2.46
C SER A 50 -13.67 3.08 -1.08
N VAL A 51 -14.95 3.45 -1.01
CA VAL A 51 -15.57 3.80 0.29
C VAL A 51 -15.69 2.58 1.18
N VAL A 52 -15.15 2.64 2.38
CA VAL A 52 -15.28 1.56 3.38
C VAL A 52 -16.76 1.31 3.69
N ARG A 53 -17.14 0.03 3.69
CA ARG A 53 -18.53 -0.39 3.95
C ARG A 53 -18.60 -1.51 4.98
N GLU A 54 -19.47 -1.33 5.96
CA GLU A 54 -19.74 -2.32 6.99
C GLU A 54 -21.23 -2.62 7.07
N GLY A 55 -21.62 -3.89 6.89
CA GLY A 55 -23.03 -4.31 7.00
C GLY A 55 -24.01 -3.61 6.06
N GLY A 56 -23.53 -2.94 5.01
CA GLY A 56 -24.31 -2.14 4.06
C GLY A 56 -24.26 -0.64 4.32
N ASN A 57 -23.79 -0.22 5.47
CA ASN A 57 -23.50 1.18 5.79
C ASN A 57 -22.20 1.63 5.12
N VAL A 58 -22.09 2.92 4.85
CA VAL A 58 -20.83 3.59 4.50
C VAL A 58 -20.16 4.11 5.77
N ILE A 59 -18.84 4.05 5.81
CA ILE A 59 -18.05 4.66 6.87
C ILE A 59 -17.62 6.04 6.42
N VAL A 60 -17.91 7.03 7.26
CA VAL A 60 -17.60 8.44 6.99
C VAL A 60 -17.00 9.10 8.23
N GLU A 61 -16.27 10.18 8.01
CA GLU A 61 -15.72 11.04 9.06
C GLU A 61 -16.46 12.37 9.05
N ALA A 62 -17.16 12.67 10.15
CA ALA A 62 -17.84 13.94 10.37
C ALA A 62 -16.88 14.91 11.08
N HIS A 63 -16.61 16.05 10.44
CA HIS A 63 -15.67 17.07 10.92
C HIS A 63 -16.39 18.27 11.51
N PHE A 64 -15.90 18.77 12.65
CA PHE A 64 -16.45 19.89 13.39
C PHE A 64 -15.38 20.96 13.64
N GLU A 65 -15.73 22.22 13.70
CA GLU A 65 -14.79 23.25 14.19
C GLU A 65 -14.48 23.02 15.67
N ALA A 66 -15.52 22.70 16.45
CA ALA A 66 -15.43 22.37 17.86
C ALA A 66 -16.66 21.55 18.31
N GLY A 67 -16.52 20.81 19.38
CA GLY A 67 -17.64 20.13 20.02
C GLY A 67 -17.99 18.76 19.44
N ALA A 68 -17.14 18.12 18.66
CA ALA A 68 -17.33 16.78 18.08
C ALA A 68 -17.85 15.76 19.11
N ALA A 69 -17.26 15.73 20.30
CA ALA A 69 -17.71 14.83 21.37
C ALA A 69 -19.12 15.14 21.91
N ALA A 70 -19.58 16.37 21.79
CA ALA A 70 -20.93 16.76 22.20
C ALA A 70 -21.97 16.50 21.10
N ALA A 71 -21.54 16.37 19.85
CA ALA A 71 -22.41 16.13 18.70
C ALA A 71 -22.83 14.65 18.54
N THR A 72 -22.22 13.71 19.27
CA THR A 72 -22.47 12.26 19.10
C THR A 72 -23.95 11.89 19.21
N ALA A 73 -24.67 12.44 20.18
CA ALA A 73 -26.10 12.16 20.34
C ALA A 73 -26.97 12.69 19.17
N ALA A 74 -26.60 13.85 18.59
CA ALA A 74 -27.31 14.39 17.43
C ALA A 74 -26.99 13.58 16.16
N LEU A 75 -25.78 13.08 16.02
CA LEU A 75 -25.37 12.16 14.94
C LEU A 75 -26.14 10.83 15.01
N GLU A 76 -26.30 10.28 16.22
CA GLU A 76 -27.11 9.07 16.44
C GLU A 76 -28.59 9.31 16.15
N GLU A 77 -29.15 10.49 16.51
CA GLU A 77 -30.50 10.89 16.17
C GLU A 77 -30.73 11.05 14.67
N ALA A 78 -29.67 11.45 13.93
CA ALA A 78 -29.65 11.53 12.47
C ALA A 78 -29.50 10.15 11.77
N GLY A 79 -29.46 9.03 12.51
CA GLY A 79 -29.40 7.67 11.98
C GLY A 79 -27.99 7.06 11.90
N ALA A 80 -26.97 7.78 12.35
CA ALA A 80 -25.61 7.26 12.32
C ALA A 80 -25.31 6.36 13.54
N THR A 81 -24.37 5.43 13.36
CA THR A 81 -23.73 4.71 14.47
C THR A 81 -22.33 5.29 14.70
N VAL A 82 -22.07 5.81 15.88
CA VAL A 82 -20.75 6.36 16.25
C VAL A 82 -19.76 5.23 16.47
N LEU A 83 -18.69 5.18 15.68
CA LEU A 83 -17.61 4.21 15.78
C LEU A 83 -16.49 4.73 16.68
N GLN A 84 -16.07 5.97 16.44
CA GLN A 84 -14.98 6.60 17.17
C GLN A 84 -15.17 8.11 17.23
N THR A 85 -14.68 8.73 18.30
CA THR A 85 -14.63 10.19 18.44
C THR A 85 -13.23 10.64 18.77
N SER A 86 -12.71 11.60 18.01
CA SER A 86 -11.45 12.27 18.25
C SER A 86 -11.69 13.71 18.71
N ALA A 87 -11.52 13.95 20.01
CA ALA A 87 -11.58 15.32 20.54
C ALA A 87 -10.37 16.16 20.08
N GLN A 88 -9.25 15.52 19.71
CA GLN A 88 -8.07 16.20 19.22
C GLN A 88 -8.30 16.78 17.83
N TYR A 89 -8.87 15.98 16.92
CA TYR A 89 -9.10 16.38 15.54
C TYR A 89 -10.52 16.87 15.25
N GLN A 90 -11.35 16.97 16.31
CA GLN A 90 -12.76 17.35 16.20
C GLN A 90 -13.52 16.56 15.14
N THR A 91 -13.26 15.24 15.08
CA THR A 91 -13.79 14.31 14.09
C THR A 91 -14.52 13.16 14.77
N VAL A 92 -15.64 12.73 14.17
CA VAL A 92 -16.38 11.55 14.58
C VAL A 92 -16.46 10.58 13.41
N ALA A 93 -15.90 9.38 13.55
CA ALA A 93 -16.07 8.30 12.59
C ALA A 93 -17.43 7.62 12.79
N LEU A 94 -18.17 7.44 11.70
CA LEU A 94 -19.58 7.03 11.69
C LEU A 94 -19.80 5.88 10.71
N ALA A 95 -20.68 4.93 11.07
CA ALA A 95 -21.32 4.04 10.11
C ALA A 95 -22.75 4.56 9.84
N VAL A 96 -23.06 4.85 8.57
CA VAL A 96 -24.31 5.50 8.15
C VAL A 96 -24.93 4.75 6.98
N ALA A 97 -26.24 4.52 7.00
CA ALA A 97 -26.94 4.02 5.83
C ALA A 97 -26.87 5.07 4.69
N PRO A 98 -26.62 4.68 3.43
CA PRO A 98 -26.51 5.64 2.34
C PRO A 98 -27.71 6.59 2.20
N GLU A 99 -28.90 6.13 2.57
CA GLU A 99 -30.13 6.92 2.57
C GLU A 99 -30.23 7.95 3.70
N ASP A 100 -29.42 7.80 4.77
CA ASP A 100 -29.44 8.70 5.93
C ASP A 100 -28.32 9.75 5.89
N LEU A 101 -27.42 9.69 4.89
CA LEU A 101 -26.28 10.62 4.77
C LEU A 101 -26.73 12.09 4.70
N GLU A 102 -27.81 12.39 3.99
CA GLU A 102 -28.34 13.76 3.89
C GLU A 102 -28.82 14.30 5.24
N ALA A 103 -29.28 13.42 6.15
CA ALA A 103 -29.74 13.83 7.48
C ALA A 103 -28.59 14.34 8.37
N LEU A 104 -27.35 13.93 8.10
CA LEU A 104 -26.19 14.45 8.81
C LEU A 104 -26.02 15.98 8.62
N ALA A 105 -26.44 16.52 7.49
CA ALA A 105 -26.34 17.95 7.19
C ALA A 105 -27.11 18.84 8.19
N GLU A 106 -28.11 18.29 8.86
CA GLU A 106 -28.92 19.00 9.86
C GLU A 106 -28.25 19.05 11.25
N VAL A 107 -27.11 18.33 11.44
CA VAL A 107 -26.42 18.25 12.74
C VAL A 107 -25.69 19.56 13.04
N PRO A 108 -26.02 20.23 14.16
CA PRO A 108 -25.47 21.54 14.47
C PRO A 108 -23.93 21.49 14.65
N GLY A 109 -23.25 22.41 13.97
CA GLY A 109 -21.79 22.55 14.03
C GLY A 109 -21.02 21.54 13.16
N LEU A 110 -21.69 20.69 12.40
CA LEU A 110 -21.08 19.88 11.37
C LEU A 110 -20.56 20.79 10.23
N GLU A 111 -19.33 20.60 9.82
CA GLU A 111 -18.69 21.41 8.78
C GLU A 111 -18.49 20.64 7.47
N ALA A 112 -18.11 19.37 7.56
CA ALA A 112 -17.90 18.49 6.41
C ALA A 112 -18.11 17.03 6.80
N VAL A 113 -18.47 16.21 5.81
CA VAL A 113 -18.52 14.74 5.92
C VAL A 113 -17.63 14.19 4.81
N GLU A 114 -16.60 13.47 5.18
CA GLU A 114 -15.67 12.83 4.24
C GLU A 114 -15.85 11.31 4.27
N PRO A 115 -15.82 10.60 3.13
CA PRO A 115 -15.84 9.15 3.14
C PRO A 115 -14.53 8.60 3.70
N SER A 116 -14.59 7.58 4.55
CA SER A 116 -13.41 6.76 4.83
C SER A 116 -13.13 5.87 3.63
N LEU A 117 -11.90 5.88 3.15
CA LEU A 117 -11.48 5.10 2.00
C LEU A 117 -10.80 3.81 2.44
N GLU A 118 -11.03 2.72 1.71
CA GLU A 118 -10.29 1.49 1.93
C GLU A 118 -8.79 1.78 1.78
N PRO A 119 -7.96 1.42 2.80
CA PRO A 119 -6.52 1.60 2.72
C PRO A 119 -5.92 0.71 1.63
N VAL A 120 -4.71 1.05 1.21
CA VAL A 120 -3.88 0.16 0.41
C VAL A 120 -2.98 -0.64 1.35
N PHE A 121 -2.91 -1.96 1.12
CA PHE A 121 -1.94 -2.85 1.74
C PHE A 121 -0.91 -3.21 0.67
N TYR A 122 0.36 -3.08 1.00
CA TYR A 122 1.46 -3.13 0.04
C TYR A 122 1.98 -4.56 -0.21
N GLY A 123 1.12 -5.57 -0.07
CA GLY A 123 1.36 -6.93 -0.55
C GLY A 123 1.16 -7.01 -2.06
N ALA A 124 2.13 -7.57 -2.77
CA ALA A 124 2.09 -7.75 -4.21
C ALA A 124 2.05 -9.22 -4.59
N GLU A 125 1.47 -9.54 -5.74
CA GLU A 125 1.60 -10.86 -6.36
C GLU A 125 2.99 -10.99 -7.01
N GLU A 126 3.55 -12.20 -7.05
CA GLU A 126 4.87 -12.52 -7.59
C GLU A 126 5.09 -12.04 -9.05
N GLU A 127 4.01 -11.94 -9.85
CA GLU A 127 4.08 -11.45 -11.24
C GLU A 127 4.41 -9.94 -11.33
N GLU A 128 4.04 -9.15 -10.34
CA GLU A 128 4.34 -7.72 -10.28
C GLU A 128 5.81 -7.48 -9.92
N ALA A 129 6.41 -8.36 -9.15
CA ALA A 129 7.82 -8.29 -8.76
C ALA A 129 8.81 -8.41 -9.94
N GLY A 130 8.35 -8.78 -11.14
CA GLY A 130 9.19 -8.84 -12.35
C GLY A 130 10.37 -9.83 -12.28
N GLY A 131 10.34 -10.69 -11.28
CA GLY A 131 11.41 -11.65 -11.00
C GLY A 131 11.43 -12.82 -11.96
N VAL A 132 12.60 -13.12 -12.54
CA VAL A 132 12.86 -14.39 -13.19
C VAL A 132 13.02 -15.45 -12.10
N LEU A 133 11.93 -16.14 -11.76
CA LEU A 133 11.95 -17.25 -10.80
C LEU A 133 12.74 -18.42 -11.38
N GLY A 134 13.93 -18.63 -10.93
CA GLY A 134 14.80 -19.69 -11.44
C GLY A 134 16.09 -19.89 -10.66
N GLY A 135 16.11 -19.57 -9.35
CA GLY A 135 17.19 -20.00 -8.46
C GLY A 135 16.81 -21.34 -7.81
N PRO A 136 17.78 -22.23 -7.50
CA PRO A 136 17.48 -23.41 -6.72
C PRO A 136 17.00 -22.96 -5.34
N THR A 137 15.76 -23.31 -5.00
CA THR A 137 15.27 -23.29 -3.63
C THR A 137 16.13 -24.24 -2.81
N THR A 138 17.18 -23.72 -2.21
CA THR A 138 17.76 -24.40 -1.06
C THR A 138 16.73 -24.24 0.04
N SER A 139 15.84 -25.22 0.17
CA SER A 139 15.19 -25.47 1.43
C SER A 139 16.30 -25.57 2.46
N VAL A 140 16.48 -24.51 3.25
CA VAL A 140 17.34 -24.58 4.43
C VAL A 140 16.66 -25.62 5.30
N THR A 141 17.21 -26.86 5.32
CA THR A 141 16.82 -27.83 6.31
C THR A 141 17.12 -27.17 7.65
N SER A 142 16.06 -26.61 8.26
CA SER A 142 16.13 -26.02 9.57
C SER A 142 16.76 -27.07 10.51
N ASN A 143 17.80 -26.71 11.25
CA ASN A 143 18.35 -27.53 12.31
C ASN A 143 17.37 -27.67 13.51
N GLY A 144 16.09 -27.84 13.19
CA GLY A 144 14.97 -28.00 14.10
C GLY A 144 13.85 -27.01 13.81
N LEU A 145 12.64 -27.50 13.78
CA LEU A 145 11.39 -26.74 13.61
C LEU A 145 11.23 -25.53 14.55
N CYS A 146 12.05 -25.44 15.60
CA CYS A 146 11.96 -24.36 16.59
C CYS A 146 12.88 -23.15 16.32
N GLU A 147 13.47 -23.07 15.15
CA GLU A 147 14.32 -21.96 14.73
C GLU A 147 13.69 -21.16 13.55
N GLY A 148 12.37 -21.33 13.27
CA GLY A 148 11.66 -20.62 12.23
C GLY A 148 10.59 -21.44 11.50
N GLY A 149 9.96 -22.42 12.14
CA GLY A 149 8.83 -23.17 11.57
C GLY A 149 9.17 -24.14 10.42
N ALA A 150 8.12 -24.59 9.74
CA ALA A 150 8.21 -25.53 8.61
C ALA A 150 8.59 -24.81 7.30
N VAL A 151 8.20 -23.58 7.14
CA VAL A 151 8.56 -22.68 6.01
C VAL A 151 9.44 -21.57 6.56
N THR A 152 10.57 -21.30 5.94
CA THR A 152 11.51 -20.30 6.44
C THR A 152 11.81 -19.26 5.37
N SER A 153 11.74 -17.97 5.72
CA SER A 153 12.06 -16.85 4.84
C SER A 153 13.52 -16.88 4.37
N GLN A 154 13.75 -16.59 3.10
CA GLN A 154 15.07 -16.47 2.49
C GLN A 154 15.88 -15.29 3.05
N ALA A 155 15.23 -14.35 3.74
CA ALA A 155 15.87 -13.26 4.47
C ALA A 155 16.88 -13.75 5.52
N MET A 156 16.69 -14.96 6.08
CA MET A 156 17.65 -15.59 6.98
C MET A 156 19.07 -15.59 6.42
N THR A 157 19.21 -15.80 5.13
CA THR A 157 20.51 -15.80 4.44
C THR A 157 20.84 -14.44 3.84
N GLN A 158 19.90 -13.81 3.11
CA GLN A 158 20.14 -12.58 2.37
C GLN A 158 20.49 -11.40 3.30
N LEU A 159 19.82 -11.30 4.45
CA LEU A 159 20.06 -10.24 5.44
C LEU A 159 21.04 -10.64 6.55
N HIS A 160 21.77 -11.76 6.41
CA HIS A 160 22.75 -12.26 7.38
C HIS A 160 22.17 -12.55 8.79
N VAL A 161 20.88 -12.91 8.89
CA VAL A 161 20.22 -13.17 10.17
C VAL A 161 20.75 -14.46 10.80
N ALA A 162 20.95 -15.52 10.00
CA ALA A 162 21.53 -16.78 10.50
C ALA A 162 22.92 -16.56 11.13
N ALA A 163 23.76 -15.73 10.49
CA ALA A 163 25.07 -15.36 11.02
C ALA A 163 24.96 -14.56 12.33
N ALA A 164 24.04 -13.58 12.36
CA ALA A 164 23.77 -12.77 13.54
C ALA A 164 23.30 -13.63 14.73
N ARG A 165 22.36 -14.55 14.50
CA ARG A 165 21.84 -15.48 15.52
C ARG A 165 22.96 -16.41 16.06
N GLY A 166 23.84 -16.88 15.17
CA GLY A 166 25.00 -17.68 15.55
C GLY A 166 26.03 -16.88 16.36
N ALA A 167 26.37 -15.67 15.93
CA ALA A 167 27.40 -14.85 16.55
C ALA A 167 26.95 -14.22 17.88
N PHE A 168 25.71 -13.80 18.02
CA PHE A 168 25.23 -13.01 19.17
C PHE A 168 24.16 -13.72 20.01
N GLY A 169 23.68 -14.90 19.62
CA GLY A 169 22.58 -15.58 20.30
C GLY A 169 21.25 -14.82 20.28
N ALA A 170 21.14 -13.80 19.41
CA ALA A 170 19.97 -12.94 19.33
C ALA A 170 18.82 -13.66 18.60
N ARG A 171 17.65 -13.81 19.26
CA ARG A 171 16.43 -14.45 18.75
C ARG A 171 15.17 -13.68 19.09
N GLY A 172 15.27 -12.42 19.53
CA GLY A 172 14.15 -11.57 19.88
C GLY A 172 13.64 -11.69 21.32
N ALA A 173 14.31 -12.49 22.17
CA ALA A 173 13.86 -12.71 23.54
C ALA A 173 13.71 -11.39 24.33
N GLY A 174 12.57 -11.25 25.04
CA GLY A 174 12.22 -10.05 25.81
C GLY A 174 11.82 -8.86 24.97
N GLN A 175 11.57 -9.06 23.66
CA GLN A 175 11.02 -8.04 22.78
C GLN A 175 9.58 -8.42 22.41
N THR A 176 8.73 -7.40 22.26
CA THR A 176 7.37 -7.53 21.70
C THR A 176 7.30 -6.75 20.40
N ILE A 177 6.91 -7.43 19.32
CA ILE A 177 6.75 -6.82 17.99
C ILE A 177 5.27 -6.74 17.67
N GLY A 178 4.77 -5.53 17.42
CA GLY A 178 3.41 -5.27 16.95
C GLY A 178 3.38 -5.11 15.45
N VAL A 179 2.44 -5.78 14.78
CA VAL A 179 2.17 -5.66 13.35
C VAL A 179 0.84 -4.97 13.16
N ILE A 180 0.77 -4.04 12.20
CA ILE A 180 -0.47 -3.45 11.72
C ILE A 180 -0.56 -3.69 10.21
N SER A 181 -1.65 -4.32 9.78
CA SER A 181 -1.94 -4.66 8.39
C SER A 181 -3.44 -4.89 8.22
N ASP A 182 -3.88 -5.62 7.19
CA ASP A 182 -5.29 -5.88 6.93
C ASP A 182 -5.95 -6.77 8.01
N SER A 183 -5.42 -7.99 8.23
CA SER A 183 -6.02 -8.97 9.13
C SER A 183 -5.02 -10.04 9.60
N PHE A 184 -5.46 -10.81 10.62
CA PHE A 184 -4.68 -11.90 11.19
C PHE A 184 -5.25 -13.28 10.85
N ASN A 185 -6.57 -13.49 11.00
CA ASN A 185 -7.19 -14.80 10.77
C ASN A 185 -8.65 -14.68 10.36
N THR A 186 -8.94 -13.81 9.38
CA THR A 186 -10.27 -13.53 8.86
C THR A 186 -10.45 -13.90 7.39
N ALA A 187 -9.38 -14.32 6.72
CA ALA A 187 -9.42 -14.73 5.31
C ALA A 187 -10.34 -15.94 5.11
N THR A 188 -11.21 -15.83 4.12
CA THR A 188 -12.14 -16.91 3.72
C THR A 188 -11.80 -17.52 2.36
N GLU A 189 -10.92 -16.85 1.62
CA GLU A 189 -10.41 -17.25 0.32
C GLU A 189 -8.95 -16.80 0.20
N ALA A 190 -8.10 -17.63 -0.41
CA ALA A 190 -6.71 -17.23 -0.67
C ALA A 190 -6.64 -16.07 -1.67
N ILE A 191 -5.64 -15.20 -1.56
CA ILE A 191 -5.46 -14.03 -2.44
C ILE A 191 -5.41 -14.43 -3.93
N VAL A 192 -4.88 -15.60 -4.23
CA VAL A 192 -4.86 -16.18 -5.60
C VAL A 192 -6.12 -16.95 -5.95
N GLY A 193 -7.13 -16.94 -5.08
CA GLY A 193 -8.39 -17.67 -5.21
C GLY A 193 -8.34 -19.12 -4.69
N GLY A 194 -9.49 -19.62 -4.23
CA GLY A 194 -9.62 -20.96 -3.66
C GLY A 194 -9.55 -20.95 -2.13
N ALA A 195 -9.37 -22.15 -1.54
CA ALA A 195 -9.30 -22.25 -0.08
C ALA A 195 -7.99 -21.67 0.44
N VAL A 196 -8.05 -21.01 1.58
CA VAL A 196 -6.84 -20.57 2.31
C VAL A 196 -6.02 -21.81 2.67
N PRO A 197 -4.73 -21.88 2.31
CA PRO A 197 -3.90 -23.07 2.55
C PRO A 197 -3.73 -23.43 4.02
N THR A 198 -3.48 -22.43 4.87
CA THR A 198 -3.34 -22.57 6.32
C THR A 198 -4.08 -21.45 7.03
N HIS A 199 -4.50 -21.70 8.28
CA HIS A 199 -5.02 -20.71 9.21
C HIS A 199 -4.06 -20.60 10.42
N ALA A 200 -4.26 -19.62 11.29
CA ALA A 200 -3.37 -19.35 12.43
C ALA A 200 -3.08 -20.59 13.28
N HIS A 201 -4.08 -21.46 13.50
CA HIS A 201 -3.87 -22.71 14.25
C HIS A 201 -2.96 -23.70 13.50
N ASP A 202 -3.07 -23.80 12.17
CA ASP A 202 -2.20 -24.67 11.37
C ASP A 202 -0.75 -24.19 11.42
N ASP A 203 -0.55 -22.85 11.39
CA ASP A 203 0.75 -22.22 11.49
C ASP A 203 1.37 -22.38 12.90
N GLU A 204 0.56 -22.42 13.97
CA GLU A 204 1.05 -22.81 15.30
C GLU A 204 1.50 -24.29 15.32
N VAL A 205 0.76 -25.19 14.68
CA VAL A 205 1.10 -26.63 14.61
C VAL A 205 2.40 -26.87 13.82
N SER A 206 2.61 -26.12 12.74
CA SER A 206 3.83 -26.19 11.93
C SER A 206 5.00 -25.39 12.52
N ASN A 207 4.74 -24.64 13.60
CA ASN A 207 5.67 -23.72 14.28
C ASN A 207 6.10 -22.51 13.41
N ASP A 208 5.34 -22.15 12.40
CA ASP A 208 5.53 -20.91 11.64
C ASP A 208 4.95 -19.70 12.37
N LEU A 209 4.11 -19.93 13.40
CA LEU A 209 3.69 -18.95 14.40
C LEU A 209 3.84 -19.49 15.83
N PRO A 210 4.07 -18.60 16.83
CA PRO A 210 4.01 -18.99 18.22
C PRO A 210 2.54 -19.16 18.67
N GLY A 211 2.30 -20.13 19.56
CA GLY A 211 0.97 -20.33 20.11
C GLY A 211 0.84 -21.66 20.88
N PRO A 212 -0.35 -21.93 21.47
CA PRO A 212 -0.59 -23.10 22.31
C PRO A 212 -0.35 -24.45 21.60
N ALA A 213 -0.50 -24.49 20.27
CA ALA A 213 -0.27 -25.69 19.47
C ALA A 213 1.20 -25.88 19.08
N SER A 214 2.07 -24.87 19.26
CA SER A 214 3.50 -24.98 18.98
C SER A 214 4.16 -26.04 19.88
N THR A 215 4.97 -26.90 19.24
CA THR A 215 5.78 -27.93 19.93
C THR A 215 7.08 -27.37 20.47
N CYS A 216 7.41 -26.12 20.17
CA CYS A 216 8.67 -25.47 20.51
C CYS A 216 8.63 -24.84 21.90
N SER A 217 9.57 -25.25 22.77
CA SER A 217 9.66 -24.70 24.12
C SER A 217 9.94 -23.20 24.09
N GLY A 218 9.10 -22.42 24.81
CA GLY A 218 9.21 -20.97 24.87
C GLY A 218 8.48 -20.23 23.74
N GLN A 219 7.77 -20.95 22.86
CA GLN A 219 6.97 -20.37 21.76
C GLN A 219 5.48 -20.68 21.92
N GLN A 220 4.99 -20.95 23.13
CA GLN A 220 3.58 -21.25 23.41
C GLN A 220 2.71 -20.01 23.70
N VAL A 221 3.29 -18.81 23.70
CA VAL A 221 2.52 -17.56 23.85
C VAL A 221 1.89 -17.20 22.50
N PRO A 222 0.56 -17.16 22.40
CA PRO A 222 -0.07 -16.85 21.12
C PRO A 222 0.13 -15.39 20.73
N VAL A 223 -0.03 -15.10 19.45
CA VAL A 223 -0.14 -13.72 18.95
C VAL A 223 -1.25 -12.98 19.70
N ARG A 224 -0.93 -11.81 20.24
CA ARG A 224 -1.90 -10.95 20.93
C ARG A 224 -2.66 -10.08 19.91
N VAL A 225 -3.83 -10.51 19.51
CA VAL A 225 -4.71 -9.74 18.61
C VAL A 225 -5.43 -8.67 19.42
N ILE A 226 -5.12 -7.39 19.16
CA ILE A 226 -5.76 -6.21 19.78
C ILE A 226 -7.06 -5.87 19.05
N ALA A 227 -7.06 -5.95 17.74
CA ALA A 227 -8.21 -5.84 16.85
C ALA A 227 -7.89 -6.62 15.58
N ASP A 228 -8.83 -7.43 15.08
CA ASP A 228 -8.68 -8.12 13.80
C ASP A 228 -9.39 -7.37 12.69
N GLY A 229 -9.03 -7.67 11.44
CA GLY A 229 -9.63 -7.09 10.26
C GLY A 229 -11.03 -7.60 9.96
N PRO A 230 -11.73 -7.00 9.00
CA PRO A 230 -13.06 -7.45 8.57
C PRO A 230 -13.00 -8.85 7.97
N ALA A 231 -14.12 -9.57 8.06
CA ALA A 231 -14.24 -10.92 7.52
C ALA A 231 -14.03 -10.93 5.99
N GLY A 232 -13.13 -11.77 5.51
CA GLY A 232 -12.80 -11.90 4.09
C GLY A 232 -11.65 -11.03 3.62
N SER A 233 -10.90 -10.40 4.53
CA SER A 233 -9.59 -9.80 4.27
C SER A 233 -8.58 -10.89 3.88
N THR A 234 -7.31 -10.54 3.63
CA THR A 234 -6.33 -11.46 3.02
C THR A 234 -5.45 -12.19 4.02
N ASP A 235 -5.48 -11.81 5.32
CA ASP A 235 -4.54 -12.24 6.38
C ASP A 235 -3.07 -11.83 6.07
N GLU A 236 -2.84 -10.73 5.38
CA GLU A 236 -1.49 -10.22 5.09
C GLU A 236 -0.69 -9.99 6.38
N GLY A 237 -1.32 -9.44 7.41
CA GLY A 237 -0.70 -9.27 8.72
C GLY A 237 -0.21 -10.57 9.36
N ARG A 238 -0.88 -11.70 9.09
CA ARG A 238 -0.41 -13.02 9.52
C ARG A 238 0.83 -13.47 8.73
N ALA A 239 0.92 -13.15 7.43
CA ALA A 239 2.13 -13.41 6.65
C ALA A 239 3.31 -12.60 7.17
N MET A 240 3.12 -11.31 7.50
CA MET A 240 4.14 -10.48 8.14
C MET A 240 4.63 -11.08 9.47
N LEU A 241 3.71 -11.61 10.29
CA LEU A 241 4.05 -12.23 11.56
C LEU A 241 4.85 -13.53 11.40
N GLN A 242 4.61 -14.31 10.32
CA GLN A 242 5.41 -15.51 10.02
C GLN A 242 6.87 -15.14 9.69
N VAL A 243 7.10 -14.17 8.79
CA VAL A 243 8.47 -13.76 8.47
C VAL A 243 9.20 -13.13 9.67
N ILE A 244 8.46 -12.45 10.56
CA ILE A 244 9.04 -11.97 11.84
C ILE A 244 9.43 -13.14 12.73
N HIS A 245 8.57 -14.16 12.87
CA HIS A 245 8.82 -15.33 13.68
C HIS A 245 10.03 -16.13 13.20
N ASP A 246 10.20 -16.24 11.89
CA ASP A 246 11.39 -16.85 11.28
C ASP A 246 12.69 -16.19 11.75
N LEU A 247 12.73 -14.86 11.77
CA LEU A 247 13.95 -14.12 12.07
C LEU A 247 14.16 -13.94 13.57
N ALA A 248 13.06 -13.79 14.33
CA ALA A 248 13.06 -13.51 15.77
C ALA A 248 12.12 -14.45 16.56
N PRO A 249 12.36 -15.79 16.56
CA PRO A 249 11.41 -16.80 17.05
C PRO A 249 11.13 -16.75 18.56
N HIS A 250 11.86 -15.96 19.33
CA HIS A 250 11.62 -15.76 20.77
C HIS A 250 11.04 -14.39 21.10
N ALA A 251 10.66 -13.57 20.09
CA ALA A 251 9.89 -12.35 20.30
C ALA A 251 8.42 -12.70 20.62
N GLU A 252 7.79 -11.94 21.51
CA GLU A 252 6.34 -11.92 21.62
C GLU A 252 5.73 -11.15 20.44
N LEU A 253 4.61 -11.61 19.91
CA LEU A 253 3.97 -11.02 18.74
C LEU A 253 2.60 -10.45 19.10
N ALA A 254 2.28 -9.31 18.48
CA ALA A 254 0.96 -8.70 18.59
C ALA A 254 0.48 -8.20 17.23
N PHE A 255 -0.83 -8.12 17.06
CA PHE A 255 -1.49 -7.67 15.84
C PHE A 255 -2.59 -6.66 16.14
N ALA A 256 -2.74 -5.66 15.26
CA ALA A 256 -3.92 -4.82 15.16
C ALA A 256 -4.20 -4.50 13.68
N THR A 257 -5.49 -4.45 13.31
CA THR A 257 -5.86 -4.07 11.94
C THR A 257 -5.70 -2.57 11.68
N ALA A 258 -5.47 -2.20 10.43
CA ALA A 258 -5.51 -0.83 9.94
C ALA A 258 -6.92 -0.37 9.49
N TYR A 259 -7.88 -1.28 9.39
CA TYR A 259 -9.26 -0.89 9.11
C TYR A 259 -9.86 -0.17 10.34
N SER A 260 -10.79 0.78 10.20
CA SER A 260 -11.46 1.24 8.98
C SER A 260 -11.11 2.70 8.65
N THR A 261 -10.43 3.46 9.52
CA THR A 261 -10.13 4.89 9.35
C THR A 261 -8.70 5.20 9.76
N GLU A 262 -8.13 6.30 9.24
CA GLU A 262 -6.80 6.80 9.68
C GLU A 262 -6.75 7.03 11.21
N LEU A 263 -7.86 7.47 11.80
CA LEU A 263 -7.94 7.69 13.25
C LEU A 263 -7.91 6.38 14.05
N GLU A 264 -8.55 5.32 13.56
CA GLU A 264 -8.48 4.00 14.22
C GLU A 264 -7.08 3.39 14.06
N PHE A 265 -6.46 3.56 12.90
CA PHE A 265 -5.06 3.17 12.70
C PHE A 265 -4.13 3.89 13.69
N ALA A 266 -4.20 5.23 13.77
CA ALA A 266 -3.43 6.01 14.72
C ALA A 266 -3.63 5.54 16.17
N LYS A 267 -4.86 5.21 16.55
CA LYS A 267 -5.20 4.66 17.86
C LYS A 267 -4.64 3.25 18.06
N ASN A 268 -4.65 2.40 17.04
CA ASN A 268 -4.10 1.05 17.13
C ASN A 268 -2.58 1.06 17.26
N ILE A 269 -1.86 2.02 16.66
CA ILE A 269 -0.45 2.29 16.93
C ILE A 269 -0.24 2.54 18.44
N GLU A 270 -1.04 3.43 19.04
CA GLU A 270 -0.96 3.73 20.46
C GLU A 270 -1.34 2.53 21.35
N ARG A 271 -2.33 1.73 20.95
CA ARG A 271 -2.74 0.52 21.67
C ARG A 271 -1.66 -0.56 21.65
N LEU A 272 -0.99 -0.78 20.51
CA LEU A 272 0.14 -1.71 20.43
C LEU A 272 1.30 -1.28 21.36
N ALA A 273 1.61 0.00 21.42
CA ALA A 273 2.65 0.55 22.28
C ALA A 273 2.27 0.54 23.78
N ALA A 274 0.98 0.66 24.08
CA ALA A 274 0.50 0.75 25.46
C ALA A 274 0.81 -0.51 26.26
N PRO A 275 1.11 -0.40 27.59
CA PRO A 275 1.38 -1.55 28.43
C PRO A 275 0.23 -2.57 28.45
N VAL A 276 0.54 -3.86 28.58
CA VAL A 276 -0.44 -4.94 28.73
C VAL A 276 -1.42 -4.69 29.87
N SER A 277 -0.96 -4.12 30.98
CA SER A 277 -1.80 -3.73 32.13
C SER A 277 -2.83 -2.64 31.80
N ALA A 278 -2.63 -1.89 30.72
CA ALA A 278 -3.57 -0.91 30.21
C ALA A 278 -4.41 -1.42 29.01
N GLY A 279 -4.37 -2.72 28.75
CA GLY A 279 -5.09 -3.35 27.63
C GLY A 279 -4.37 -3.26 26.28
N GLY A 280 -3.11 -2.84 26.28
CA GLY A 280 -2.27 -2.79 25.09
C GLY A 280 -1.44 -4.06 24.89
N ALA A 281 -0.47 -4.01 23.97
CA ALA A 281 0.44 -5.11 23.70
C ALA A 281 1.82 -4.95 24.35
N GLY A 282 2.23 -3.74 24.74
CA GLY A 282 3.56 -3.46 25.25
C GLY A 282 4.65 -3.56 24.20
N ALA A 283 4.29 -3.37 22.92
CA ALA A 283 5.22 -3.48 21.80
C ALA A 283 6.32 -2.41 21.91
N ASN A 284 7.56 -2.83 21.72
CA ASN A 284 8.73 -1.97 21.68
C ASN A 284 9.34 -1.86 20.26
N VAL A 285 8.83 -2.66 19.35
CA VAL A 285 8.96 -2.52 17.88
C VAL A 285 7.56 -2.59 17.28
N ILE A 286 7.21 -1.69 16.39
CA ILE A 286 5.94 -1.73 15.65
C ILE A 286 6.28 -1.61 14.17
N VAL A 287 5.54 -2.33 13.33
CA VAL A 287 5.68 -2.30 11.88
C VAL A 287 4.32 -2.32 11.21
N ASP A 288 4.20 -1.56 10.12
CA ASP A 288 3.05 -1.57 9.22
C ASP A 288 3.46 -1.68 7.75
N ASP A 289 2.46 -1.96 6.92
CA ASP A 289 2.54 -2.07 5.47
C ASP A 289 1.41 -1.33 4.76
N VAL A 290 0.93 -0.25 5.34
CA VAL A 290 -0.35 0.39 5.01
C VAL A 290 -0.14 1.78 4.41
N GLY A 291 -1.02 2.19 3.51
CA GLY A 291 -1.14 3.57 3.02
C GLY A 291 -2.60 4.03 2.98
N TYR A 292 -2.82 5.32 3.19
CA TYR A 292 -4.12 5.96 3.03
C TYR A 292 -4.02 7.12 2.04
N PHE A 293 -4.92 7.16 1.08
CA PHE A 293 -4.90 8.15 0.00
C PHE A 293 -5.08 9.59 0.50
N ALA A 294 -5.81 9.78 1.61
CA ALA A 294 -6.03 11.11 2.17
C ALA A 294 -4.87 11.63 3.04
N GLU A 295 -3.86 10.80 3.35
CA GLU A 295 -2.69 11.28 4.10
C GLU A 295 -1.94 12.39 3.37
N PRO A 296 -1.50 13.45 4.10
CA PRO A 296 -0.92 14.62 3.45
C PRO A 296 0.47 14.35 2.85
N PHE A 297 0.71 14.90 1.65
CA PHE A 297 2.03 14.83 0.99
C PHE A 297 3.08 15.79 1.57
N PHE A 298 2.65 16.90 2.17
CA PHE A 298 3.53 18.03 2.47
C PHE A 298 3.65 18.39 3.96
N GLN A 299 3.11 17.53 4.82
CA GLN A 299 3.19 17.62 6.30
C GLN A 299 2.93 16.25 6.93
N ASP A 300 3.27 16.08 8.21
CA ASP A 300 2.88 14.90 8.98
C ASP A 300 1.36 14.95 9.30
N GLY A 301 0.61 13.92 8.93
CA GLY A 301 -0.81 13.69 9.23
C GLY A 301 -1.04 13.08 10.61
N PRO A 302 -2.31 12.72 10.96
CA PRO A 302 -2.67 12.13 12.24
C PRO A 302 -1.91 10.84 12.57
N VAL A 303 -1.70 9.96 11.58
CA VAL A 303 -0.95 8.70 11.72
C VAL A 303 0.52 8.99 12.06
N ALA A 304 1.17 9.87 11.31
CA ALA A 304 2.55 10.30 11.58
C ALA A 304 2.72 10.92 12.97
N VAL A 305 1.71 11.67 13.46
CA VAL A 305 1.68 12.22 14.82
C VAL A 305 1.64 11.10 15.87
N ALA A 306 0.84 10.03 15.65
CA ALA A 306 0.81 8.87 16.54
C ALA A 306 2.15 8.12 16.54
N ILE A 307 2.75 7.90 15.37
CA ILE A 307 4.10 7.31 15.24
C ILE A 307 5.12 8.13 16.02
N LYS A 308 5.13 9.44 15.85
CA LYS A 308 6.03 10.33 16.59
C LYS A 308 5.84 10.24 18.11
N LYS A 309 4.62 10.12 18.58
CA LYS A 309 4.29 9.96 20.00
C LYS A 309 4.88 8.66 20.57
N VAL A 310 4.71 7.52 19.89
CA VAL A 310 5.22 6.24 20.38
C VAL A 310 6.74 6.14 20.24
N THR A 311 7.34 6.73 19.20
CA THR A 311 8.81 6.75 19.04
C THR A 311 9.48 7.64 20.07
N GLN A 312 8.86 8.76 20.46
CA GLN A 312 9.32 9.57 21.60
C GLN A 312 9.24 8.81 22.92
N ALA A 313 8.33 7.86 23.07
CA ALA A 313 8.26 6.95 24.20
C ALA A 313 9.26 5.77 24.13
N GLY A 314 10.05 5.67 23.05
CA GLY A 314 11.11 4.69 22.86
C GLY A 314 10.74 3.46 22.00
N VAL A 315 9.56 3.42 21.40
CA VAL A 315 9.17 2.39 20.45
C VAL A 315 9.89 2.61 19.11
N THR A 316 10.49 1.57 18.54
CA THR A 316 11.04 1.62 17.18
C THR A 316 9.91 1.35 16.19
N TYR A 317 9.64 2.30 15.31
CA TYR A 317 8.58 2.19 14.31
C TYR A 317 9.16 2.02 12.91
N LEU A 318 8.68 0.99 12.20
CA LEU A 318 9.08 0.71 10.82
C LEU A 318 7.83 0.70 9.94
N THR A 319 7.99 1.01 8.66
CA THR A 319 6.88 1.03 7.70
C THR A 319 7.35 0.66 6.30
N ALA A 320 6.47 0.08 5.51
CA ALA A 320 6.68 -0.15 4.09
C ALA A 320 6.83 1.20 3.34
N ALA A 321 7.64 1.23 2.28
CA ALA A 321 7.78 2.43 1.46
C ALA A 321 6.56 2.69 0.56
N GLY A 322 5.76 1.66 0.29
CA GLY A 322 4.69 1.62 -0.68
C GLY A 322 5.08 0.96 -2.00
N ASN A 323 4.08 0.54 -2.78
CA ASN A 323 4.24 -0.11 -4.08
C ASN A 323 3.81 0.81 -5.25
N ASP A 324 3.85 2.14 -5.04
CA ASP A 324 3.27 3.13 -5.96
C ASP A 324 4.23 3.61 -7.05
N ASN A 325 5.38 2.95 -7.25
CA ASN A 325 6.33 3.38 -8.27
C ASN A 325 5.99 2.76 -9.63
N LEU A 326 5.89 3.60 -10.66
CA LEU A 326 5.66 3.20 -12.05
C LEU A 326 6.91 3.44 -12.90
N ARG A 327 7.27 2.47 -13.74
CA ARG A 327 8.44 2.55 -14.63
C ARG A 327 8.05 2.30 -16.08
N GLU A 328 8.39 3.25 -16.95
CA GLU A 328 8.16 3.14 -18.39
C GLU A 328 8.99 1.99 -18.98
N ALA A 329 8.32 1.09 -19.68
CA ALA A 329 8.97 -0.05 -20.33
C ALA A 329 10.01 0.40 -21.35
N GLY A 330 11.22 -0.17 -21.29
CA GLY A 330 12.32 0.08 -22.23
C GLY A 330 13.18 1.31 -21.94
N THR A 331 12.66 2.36 -21.28
CA THR A 331 13.44 3.53 -20.88
C THR A 331 13.85 3.48 -19.41
N GLY A 332 13.04 2.84 -18.57
CA GLY A 332 13.23 2.81 -17.12
C GLY A 332 12.96 4.16 -16.44
N ASN A 333 12.36 5.13 -17.12
CA ASN A 333 11.93 6.37 -16.50
C ASN A 333 10.82 6.07 -15.48
N GLU A 334 10.89 6.70 -14.32
CA GLU A 334 9.89 6.60 -13.26
C GLU A 334 8.93 7.77 -13.39
N PHE A 335 7.63 7.52 -13.40
CA PHE A 335 6.64 8.51 -13.80
C PHE A 335 5.37 8.54 -12.95
N ALA A 336 5.30 7.75 -11.86
CA ALA A 336 4.10 7.64 -11.04
C ALA A 336 3.69 8.94 -10.34
N SER A 337 4.60 9.91 -10.22
CA SER A 337 4.28 11.22 -9.66
C SER A 337 4.83 12.36 -10.51
N TRP A 338 4.11 13.48 -10.46
CA TRP A 338 4.52 14.74 -11.07
C TRP A 338 4.24 15.87 -10.09
N GLU A 339 5.23 16.75 -9.90
CA GLU A 339 5.18 17.86 -8.97
C GLU A 339 5.71 19.15 -9.61
N ARG A 340 5.12 20.30 -9.27
CA ARG A 340 5.63 21.61 -9.65
C ARG A 340 5.64 22.59 -8.48
N GLU A 341 6.70 23.38 -8.40
CA GLU A 341 6.95 24.33 -7.29
C GLU A 341 5.89 25.42 -7.12
N GLU A 342 5.17 25.76 -8.19
CA GLU A 342 4.16 26.81 -8.21
C GLU A 342 3.11 26.51 -9.30
N PHE A 343 1.85 26.75 -8.99
CA PHE A 343 0.78 26.69 -10.00
C PHE A 343 1.04 27.72 -11.11
N LYS A 344 1.12 27.27 -12.35
CA LYS A 344 1.35 28.13 -13.50
C LYS A 344 0.08 28.31 -14.31
N ASP A 345 -0.48 29.50 -14.23
CA ASP A 345 -1.73 29.85 -14.90
C ASP A 345 -1.61 29.79 -16.43
N SER A 346 -2.61 29.19 -17.06
CA SER A 346 -2.81 29.17 -18.50
C SER A 346 -4.30 29.10 -18.84
N ILE A 347 -4.64 29.24 -20.13
CA ILE A 347 -6.03 29.16 -20.60
C ILE A 347 -6.48 27.71 -20.54
N CYS A 348 -7.64 27.46 -19.93
CA CYS A 348 -8.22 26.11 -19.82
C CYS A 348 -8.63 25.55 -21.19
N PRO A 349 -8.58 24.22 -21.38
CA PRO A 349 -9.23 23.56 -22.51
C PRO A 349 -10.72 23.91 -22.57
N ILE A 350 -11.25 24.04 -23.77
CA ILE A 350 -12.60 24.57 -23.99
C ILE A 350 -13.69 23.82 -23.20
N ARG A 351 -13.58 22.50 -23.06
CA ARG A 351 -14.59 21.70 -22.35
C ARG A 351 -14.56 21.90 -20.83
N VAL A 352 -13.40 22.20 -20.27
CA VAL A 352 -13.27 22.57 -18.87
C VAL A 352 -13.75 24.01 -18.68
N ALA A 353 -13.35 24.95 -19.56
CA ALA A 353 -13.78 26.33 -19.52
C ALA A 353 -15.32 26.48 -19.65
N GLU A 354 -15.98 25.65 -20.46
CA GLU A 354 -17.44 25.60 -20.55
C GLU A 354 -18.15 25.18 -19.28
N ARG A 355 -17.50 24.29 -18.45
CA ARG A 355 -18.06 23.83 -17.18
C ARG A 355 -17.89 24.86 -16.07
N VAL A 356 -16.71 25.44 -15.95
CA VAL A 356 -16.36 26.34 -14.83
C VAL A 356 -16.62 27.82 -15.16
N GLY A 357 -16.79 28.15 -16.42
CA GLY A 357 -16.86 29.53 -16.94
C GLY A 357 -15.45 30.15 -17.11
N GLU A 358 -15.12 30.62 -18.31
CA GLU A 358 -13.78 31.14 -18.65
C GLU A 358 -13.26 32.26 -17.73
N ALA A 359 -14.17 33.03 -17.10
CA ALA A 359 -13.82 34.13 -16.22
C ALA A 359 -13.56 33.72 -14.77
N TRP A 360 -13.74 32.42 -14.44
CA TRP A 360 -13.78 31.92 -13.08
C TRP A 360 -12.57 31.07 -12.69
N SER A 361 -11.88 30.48 -13.68
CA SER A 361 -10.76 29.57 -13.46
C SER A 361 -9.63 29.76 -14.43
N THR A 362 -8.45 29.31 -14.03
CA THR A 362 -7.25 29.20 -14.87
C THR A 362 -6.68 27.79 -14.70
N CYS A 363 -6.14 27.22 -15.77
CA CYS A 363 -5.62 25.85 -15.76
C CYS A 363 -4.11 25.78 -15.61
N MET A 364 -3.64 24.67 -15.05
CA MET A 364 -2.24 24.37 -14.85
C MET A 364 -1.53 24.22 -16.20
N ASN A 365 -0.41 24.92 -16.37
CA ASN A 365 0.53 24.67 -17.46
C ASN A 365 1.56 23.62 -17.06
N PHE A 366 1.49 22.42 -17.61
CA PHE A 366 2.38 21.29 -17.36
C PHE A 366 3.72 21.40 -18.11
N SER A 367 3.76 22.18 -19.20
CA SER A 367 4.94 22.24 -20.07
C SER A 367 6.20 22.70 -19.33
N PRO A 368 7.34 21.99 -19.49
CA PRO A 368 8.65 22.45 -19.06
C PRO A 368 9.23 23.53 -19.96
N THR A 369 8.54 23.86 -21.08
CA THR A 369 9.00 24.79 -22.12
C THR A 369 8.23 26.12 -22.05
N ALA A 370 8.55 27.05 -22.96
CA ALA A 370 7.86 28.33 -23.09
C ALA A 370 6.47 28.19 -23.75
N THR A 371 6.20 27.13 -24.48
CA THR A 371 4.88 26.88 -25.07
C THR A 371 3.97 26.27 -24.01
N PRO A 372 2.85 26.89 -23.65
CA PRO A 372 1.93 26.35 -22.66
C PRO A 372 1.29 25.03 -23.12
N ASP A 373 1.14 24.11 -22.16
CA ASP A 373 0.39 22.90 -22.29
C ASP A 373 -0.48 22.72 -21.04
N THR A 374 -1.78 22.65 -21.22
CA THR A 374 -2.76 22.60 -20.12
C THR A 374 -3.40 21.22 -19.93
N THR A 375 -2.85 20.24 -20.63
CA THR A 375 -3.21 18.84 -20.49
C THR A 375 -1.97 18.02 -20.09
N PHE A 376 -2.18 16.92 -19.36
CA PHE A 376 -1.14 15.96 -19.05
C PHE A 376 -1.56 14.59 -19.56
N GLY A 377 -0.92 14.12 -20.62
CA GLY A 377 -1.26 12.87 -21.27
C GLY A 377 -0.91 11.65 -20.42
N ILE A 378 -1.86 10.71 -20.29
CA ILE A 378 -1.76 9.45 -19.53
C ILE A 378 -2.30 8.33 -20.41
N THR A 379 -1.51 7.25 -20.57
CA THR A 379 -1.97 6.03 -21.26
C THR A 379 -2.39 5.00 -20.21
N VAL A 380 -3.70 4.71 -20.16
CA VAL A 380 -4.28 3.71 -19.24
C VAL A 380 -4.54 2.41 -20.01
N GLU A 381 -3.97 1.32 -19.50
CA GLU A 381 -4.05 0.01 -20.15
C GLU A 381 -5.47 -0.58 -20.12
N PRO A 382 -5.76 -1.58 -20.96
CA PRO A 382 -7.08 -2.21 -21.00
C PRO A 382 -7.46 -2.85 -19.67
N GLU A 383 -8.72 -2.71 -19.29
CA GLU A 383 -9.30 -3.37 -18.11
C GLU A 383 -8.56 -3.03 -16.80
N SER A 384 -8.00 -1.82 -16.75
CA SER A 384 -7.21 -1.29 -15.65
C SER A 384 -7.86 -0.05 -15.05
N GLN A 385 -7.54 0.21 -13.80
CA GLN A 385 -8.00 1.36 -13.04
C GLN A 385 -6.87 2.37 -12.89
N LEU A 386 -7.19 3.64 -13.07
CA LEU A 386 -6.37 4.80 -12.73
C LEU A 386 -7.02 5.48 -11.53
N LEU A 387 -6.24 5.75 -10.50
CA LEU A 387 -6.60 6.64 -9.41
C LEU A 387 -5.64 7.84 -9.44
N VAL A 388 -6.19 9.06 -9.39
CA VAL A 388 -5.41 10.30 -9.33
C VAL A 388 -5.58 10.91 -7.96
N ASP A 389 -4.47 11.01 -7.23
CA ASP A 389 -4.38 11.73 -5.97
C ASP A 389 -3.61 13.03 -6.18
N LEU A 390 -4.35 14.15 -6.19
CA LEU A 390 -3.81 15.49 -6.33
C LEU A 390 -3.83 16.20 -4.99
N GLN A 391 -2.65 16.65 -4.53
CA GLN A 391 -2.53 17.46 -3.34
C GLN A 391 -1.65 18.69 -3.59
N TRP A 392 -1.81 19.72 -2.77
CA TRP A 392 -1.00 20.93 -2.87
C TRP A 392 -0.49 21.41 -1.53
N ALA A 393 0.62 22.17 -1.54
CA ALA A 393 1.35 22.57 -0.36
C ALA A 393 0.68 23.72 0.38
N GLU A 394 -0.43 23.39 1.02
CA GLU A 394 -1.13 24.19 2.02
C GLU A 394 -1.43 23.33 3.26
N PRO A 395 -1.48 23.93 4.47
CA PRO A 395 -1.71 23.12 5.67
C PRO A 395 -3.18 22.70 5.75
N TRP A 396 -3.45 21.53 6.31
CA TRP A 396 -4.79 21.14 6.69
C TRP A 396 -5.43 22.20 7.56
N TYR A 397 -6.73 22.43 7.40
CA TYR A 397 -7.54 23.48 8.05
C TYR A 397 -7.13 24.93 7.69
N GLY A 398 -6.11 25.12 6.85
CA GLY A 398 -5.66 26.43 6.40
C GLY A 398 -5.59 26.55 4.88
N VAL A 399 -6.46 25.81 4.17
CA VAL A 399 -6.51 25.79 2.70
C VAL A 399 -6.95 27.14 2.16
N GLU A 400 -6.15 27.74 1.28
CA GLU A 400 -6.40 29.04 0.64
C GLU A 400 -6.70 28.91 -0.86
N ALA A 401 -6.14 27.88 -1.55
CA ALA A 401 -6.39 27.65 -2.96
C ALA A 401 -7.51 26.60 -3.14
N ASP A 402 -8.34 26.80 -4.15
CA ASP A 402 -9.37 25.84 -4.55
C ASP A 402 -8.98 25.27 -5.91
N LEU A 403 -8.47 24.01 -5.90
CA LEU A 403 -8.02 23.28 -7.08
C LEU A 403 -8.99 22.15 -7.38
N ASN A 404 -9.33 21.98 -8.65
CA ASN A 404 -10.16 20.90 -9.16
C ASN A 404 -9.38 20.08 -10.21
N ALA A 405 -9.76 18.83 -10.40
CA ALA A 405 -9.14 17.96 -11.37
C ALA A 405 -10.19 17.35 -12.32
N TYR A 406 -9.81 17.19 -13.58
CA TYR A 406 -10.65 16.67 -14.66
C TYR A 406 -9.85 15.66 -15.48
N LEU A 407 -10.45 14.54 -15.79
CA LEU A 407 -9.89 13.59 -16.75
C LEU A 407 -10.69 13.68 -18.07
N LEU A 408 -10.00 13.92 -19.17
CA LEU A 408 -10.57 14.04 -20.50
C LEU A 408 -10.17 12.83 -21.33
N ASN A 409 -11.09 12.37 -22.20
CA ASN A 409 -10.77 11.38 -23.22
C ASN A 409 -10.05 12.02 -24.42
N ALA A 410 -9.62 11.21 -25.39
CA ALA A 410 -8.93 11.67 -26.59
C ALA A 410 -9.77 12.64 -27.48
N ALA A 411 -11.09 12.70 -27.29
CA ALA A 411 -11.96 13.68 -27.96
C ALA A 411 -12.03 15.02 -27.19
N GLY A 412 -11.37 15.13 -26.05
CA GLY A 412 -11.40 16.29 -25.18
C GLY A 412 -12.67 16.40 -24.33
N GLU A 413 -13.43 15.32 -24.18
CA GLU A 413 -14.65 15.27 -23.35
C GLU A 413 -14.27 14.89 -21.92
N VAL A 414 -14.83 15.58 -20.93
CA VAL A 414 -14.62 15.26 -19.51
C VAL A 414 -15.38 13.97 -19.18
N VAL A 415 -14.64 12.94 -18.74
CA VAL A 415 -15.20 11.63 -18.36
C VAL A 415 -15.38 11.47 -16.87
N VAL A 416 -14.52 12.09 -16.05
CA VAL A 416 -14.65 12.19 -14.60
C VAL A 416 -14.06 13.51 -14.14
N SER A 417 -14.53 14.03 -13.03
CA SER A 417 -13.98 15.24 -12.41
C SER A 417 -14.21 15.22 -10.91
N GLU A 418 -13.24 15.74 -10.18
CA GLU A 418 -13.34 16.05 -8.75
C GLU A 418 -13.33 17.57 -8.59
N THR A 419 -14.43 18.11 -8.06
CA THR A 419 -14.70 19.55 -7.96
C THR A 419 -15.26 19.92 -6.60
N VAL A 420 -14.99 19.13 -5.57
CA VAL A 420 -15.34 19.45 -4.19
C VAL A 420 -14.58 20.70 -3.77
N ARG A 421 -15.29 21.67 -3.25
CA ARG A 421 -14.68 22.93 -2.78
C ARG A 421 -13.65 22.67 -1.70
N ASN A 422 -12.49 23.26 -1.85
CA ASN A 422 -11.43 23.28 -0.84
C ASN A 422 -11.33 24.69 -0.24
N GLY A 423 -11.16 24.77 1.08
CA GLY A 423 -11.08 26.07 1.74
C GLY A 423 -11.01 26.00 3.26
N SER A 424 -10.87 27.17 3.89
CA SER A 424 -10.75 27.30 5.35
C SER A 424 -12.05 27.72 6.04
N SER A 425 -13.22 27.70 5.35
CA SER A 425 -14.52 28.08 5.90
C SER A 425 -15.58 27.00 5.66
N GLY A 426 -16.69 27.07 6.41
CA GLY A 426 -17.78 26.07 6.38
C GLY A 426 -18.25 25.72 4.98
N GLY A 427 -18.65 24.46 4.78
CA GLY A 427 -19.06 23.93 3.50
C GLY A 427 -17.93 23.64 2.51
N ALA A 428 -16.67 23.59 2.98
CA ALA A 428 -15.51 23.28 2.15
C ALA A 428 -14.64 22.22 2.83
N ARG A 429 -14.03 21.35 2.02
CA ARG A 429 -13.01 20.41 2.48
C ARG A 429 -11.83 21.17 3.07
N ARG A 430 -11.41 20.78 4.26
CA ARG A 430 -10.30 21.42 5.00
C ARG A 430 -8.93 20.87 4.65
N GLN A 431 -8.86 19.95 3.73
CA GLN A 431 -7.65 19.29 3.23
C GLN A 431 -7.38 19.75 1.80
N PRO A 432 -6.11 20.03 1.43
CA PRO A 432 -5.73 20.41 0.08
C PRO A 432 -5.65 19.15 -0.81
N LEU A 433 -6.80 18.57 -1.16
CA LEU A 433 -6.93 17.26 -1.78
C LEU A 433 -8.00 17.26 -2.88
N ALA A 434 -7.70 16.62 -4.01
CA ALA A 434 -8.68 16.18 -4.99
C ALA A 434 -8.34 14.75 -5.43
N LEU A 435 -9.26 13.82 -5.19
CA LEU A 435 -9.08 12.38 -5.40
C LEU A 435 -10.21 11.83 -6.26
N PHE A 436 -9.88 11.15 -7.34
CA PHE A 436 -10.86 10.46 -8.18
C PHE A 436 -10.24 9.26 -8.88
N SER A 437 -11.10 8.36 -9.35
CA SER A 437 -10.69 7.21 -10.14
C SER A 437 -11.40 7.12 -11.47
N TRP A 438 -10.80 6.38 -12.40
CA TRP A 438 -11.40 6.05 -13.69
C TRP A 438 -10.96 4.66 -14.13
N GLU A 439 -11.90 3.83 -14.59
CA GLU A 439 -11.65 2.48 -15.09
C GLU A 439 -11.67 2.47 -16.62
N ASN A 440 -10.59 2.00 -17.25
CA ASN A 440 -10.60 1.66 -18.66
C ASN A 440 -11.24 0.28 -18.86
N SER A 441 -12.56 0.24 -18.89
CA SER A 441 -13.32 -1.01 -19.13
C SER A 441 -13.23 -1.51 -20.57
N SER A 442 -12.51 -0.80 -21.45
CA SER A 442 -12.33 -1.17 -22.85
C SER A 442 -11.23 -2.23 -23.00
N SER A 443 -11.18 -2.81 -24.20
CA SER A 443 -10.20 -3.82 -24.54
C SER A 443 -8.94 -3.26 -25.23
N ILE A 444 -8.74 -1.96 -25.24
CA ILE A 444 -7.59 -1.26 -25.80
C ILE A 444 -7.10 -0.21 -24.82
N SER A 445 -5.82 0.15 -24.88
CA SER A 445 -5.27 1.25 -24.09
C SER A 445 -6.00 2.57 -24.42
N ALA A 446 -6.26 3.37 -23.42
CA ALA A 446 -6.93 4.65 -23.54
C ALA A 446 -5.94 5.80 -23.34
N GLU A 447 -5.93 6.73 -24.29
CA GLU A 447 -5.18 7.99 -24.17
C GLU A 447 -6.06 9.01 -23.44
N MET A 448 -5.66 9.34 -22.21
CA MET A 448 -6.38 10.26 -21.33
C MET A 448 -5.58 11.54 -21.10
N GLN A 449 -6.24 12.61 -20.69
CA GLN A 449 -5.63 13.90 -20.42
C GLN A 449 -6.10 14.43 -19.07
N LEU A 450 -5.20 14.57 -18.13
CA LEU A 450 -5.47 15.23 -16.85
C LEU A 450 -5.39 16.75 -17.04
N VAL A 451 -6.39 17.45 -16.51
CA VAL A 451 -6.44 18.92 -16.43
C VAL A 451 -6.65 19.31 -14.98
N ILE A 452 -5.90 20.25 -14.47
CA ILE A 452 -6.06 20.81 -13.13
C ILE A 452 -6.41 22.29 -13.28
N ASP A 453 -7.56 22.72 -12.73
CA ASP A 453 -7.90 24.11 -12.69
C ASP A 453 -7.72 24.71 -11.28
N ARG A 454 -7.65 26.02 -11.25
CA ARG A 454 -7.59 26.81 -10.02
C ARG A 454 -8.67 27.90 -10.11
N CYS A 455 -9.52 27.98 -9.13
CA CYS A 455 -10.52 29.01 -9.04
C CYS A 455 -9.87 30.39 -8.83
N ILE A 456 -10.29 31.40 -9.61
CA ILE A 456 -9.75 32.77 -9.58
C ILE A 456 -10.80 33.84 -9.36
N HIS A 457 -12.10 33.49 -9.32
CA HIS A 457 -13.19 34.45 -9.12
C HIS A 457 -14.44 33.75 -8.58
N SER A 458 -15.08 34.37 -7.60
CA SER A 458 -16.29 33.83 -6.93
C SER A 458 -16.11 32.43 -6.34
N CYS A 459 -14.88 32.09 -6.03
CA CYS A 459 -14.55 30.91 -5.25
C CYS A 459 -15.18 31.05 -3.86
N ASN A 460 -15.16 30.01 -3.08
CA ASN A 460 -15.43 30.09 -1.67
C ASN A 460 -14.83 31.36 -1.07
N SER A 461 -15.59 32.10 -0.23
CA SER A 461 -15.18 33.40 0.33
C SER A 461 -13.83 33.38 1.06
N ALA A 462 -13.32 32.20 1.40
CA ALA A 462 -12.01 31.98 2.02
C ALA A 462 -10.88 31.72 1.01
N ALA A 463 -11.19 31.32 -0.25
CA ALA A 463 -10.13 31.07 -1.22
C ALA A 463 -9.44 32.38 -1.64
N ARG A 464 -8.10 32.40 -1.53
CA ARG A 464 -7.30 33.52 -2.04
C ARG A 464 -7.08 33.36 -3.52
N VAL A 465 -7.73 34.19 -4.29
CA VAL A 465 -7.62 34.28 -5.77
C VAL A 465 -6.15 34.39 -6.24
N SER A 466 -5.26 34.88 -5.40
CA SER A 466 -3.82 35.02 -5.69
C SER A 466 -2.97 33.82 -5.27
N ALA A 467 -3.52 32.84 -4.54
CA ALA A 467 -2.75 31.67 -4.10
C ALA A 467 -2.35 30.80 -5.28
N LYS A 468 -1.06 30.52 -5.41
CA LYS A 468 -0.48 29.66 -6.45
C LYS A 468 0.39 28.60 -5.77
N PRO A 469 -0.21 27.61 -5.14
CA PRO A 469 0.54 26.65 -4.35
C PRO A 469 1.44 25.77 -5.23
N ARG A 470 2.46 25.18 -4.63
CA ARG A 470 3.12 23.98 -5.11
C ARG A 470 2.09 22.88 -5.14
N LEU A 471 2.11 22.02 -6.16
CA LEU A 471 1.19 20.90 -6.27
C LEU A 471 1.92 19.65 -6.73
N LYS A 472 1.42 18.51 -6.30
CA LYS A 472 1.87 17.17 -6.69
C LYS A 472 0.65 16.31 -6.94
N PHE A 473 0.69 15.52 -7.98
CA PHE A 473 -0.22 14.39 -8.10
C PHE A 473 0.54 13.07 -8.21
N MET A 474 -0.13 12.01 -7.76
CA MET A 474 0.32 10.64 -7.93
C MET A 474 -0.70 9.90 -8.80
N LEU A 475 -0.17 9.00 -9.61
CA LEU A 475 -0.94 8.06 -10.42
C LEU A 475 -0.80 6.71 -9.74
N MET A 476 -1.87 6.28 -9.09
CA MET A 476 -1.94 4.99 -8.42
C MET A 476 -2.76 4.05 -9.28
N GLU A 477 -2.48 2.77 -9.23
CA GLU A 477 -3.10 1.79 -10.11
C GLU A 477 -3.42 0.49 -9.39
N ASP A 478 -4.38 -0.27 -9.93
CA ASP A 478 -4.56 -1.69 -9.65
C ASP A 478 -4.12 -2.46 -10.90
N GLY A 479 -3.06 -3.26 -10.77
CA GLY A 479 -2.50 -4.08 -11.84
C GLY A 479 -1.60 -3.31 -12.81
N ALA A 480 -1.71 -3.52 -14.11
CA ALA A 480 -0.89 -2.88 -15.15
C ALA A 480 -1.45 -1.51 -15.61
N GLY A 481 -2.10 -0.76 -14.72
CA GLY A 481 -2.99 0.33 -14.99
C GLY A 481 -2.46 1.45 -15.87
N VAL A 482 -1.29 2.00 -15.59
CA VAL A 482 -0.71 3.12 -16.36
C VAL A 482 0.63 2.72 -16.96
N SER A 483 0.74 2.76 -18.29
CA SER A 483 1.98 2.35 -18.98
C SER A 483 2.86 3.52 -19.41
N LYS A 484 2.31 4.75 -19.49
CA LYS A 484 3.02 5.90 -20.00
C LYS A 484 2.38 7.22 -19.60
N THR A 485 3.23 8.26 -19.45
CA THR A 485 2.80 9.66 -19.33
C THR A 485 3.51 10.54 -20.35
N GLU A 486 2.96 11.72 -20.60
CA GLU A 486 3.52 12.70 -21.54
C GLU A 486 4.88 13.24 -21.05
N TYR A 487 5.04 13.44 -19.75
CA TYR A 487 6.27 13.95 -19.15
C TYR A 487 6.90 12.92 -18.21
N PRO A 488 7.49 11.82 -18.73
CA PRO A 488 8.02 10.73 -17.89
C PRO A 488 9.40 11.05 -17.27
N LYS A 489 9.96 12.23 -17.55
CA LYS A 489 11.24 12.68 -16.98
C LYS A 489 11.35 14.18 -16.99
N VAL A 490 12.17 14.72 -16.08
CA VAL A 490 12.51 16.14 -16.05
C VAL A 490 13.36 16.49 -17.27
N VAL A 491 12.94 17.49 -18.04
CA VAL A 491 13.65 18.00 -19.22
C VAL A 491 14.10 19.45 -18.93
N GLY A 492 15.41 19.66 -18.84
CA GLY A 492 16.01 20.97 -18.55
C GLY A 492 16.24 21.23 -17.05
N THR A 493 17.01 22.27 -16.75
CA THR A 493 17.30 22.73 -15.38
C THR A 493 16.44 23.95 -15.04
N GLY A 494 16.04 24.09 -13.76
CA GLY A 494 15.28 25.25 -13.29
C GLY A 494 13.82 25.32 -13.77
N THR A 495 13.24 24.17 -14.15
CA THR A 495 11.82 24.09 -14.54
C THR A 495 10.88 24.14 -13.34
N GLY A 496 11.37 23.85 -12.14
CA GLY A 496 10.57 23.68 -10.93
C GLY A 496 9.68 22.43 -10.98
N ILE A 497 10.01 21.45 -11.83
CA ILE A 497 9.28 20.18 -11.98
C ILE A 497 10.12 19.05 -11.36
N THR A 498 9.46 18.18 -10.60
CA THR A 498 10.01 16.94 -10.04
C THR A 498 9.13 15.78 -10.48
N ILE A 499 9.71 14.65 -10.84
CA ILE A 499 9.01 13.45 -11.29
C ILE A 499 9.61 12.24 -10.57
N GLY A 500 8.79 11.31 -10.13
CA GLY A 500 9.16 10.01 -9.62
C GLY A 500 9.02 9.77 -8.12
N PRO A 501 9.21 10.74 -7.19
CA PRO A 501 9.00 10.47 -5.76
C PRO A 501 7.56 10.06 -5.44
N THR A 502 7.38 8.88 -4.83
CA THR A 502 6.05 8.30 -4.53
C THR A 502 5.86 7.96 -3.05
N ILE A 503 6.88 8.03 -2.20
CA ILE A 503 6.68 7.91 -0.75
C ILE A 503 5.92 9.13 -0.24
N TYR A 504 4.86 8.92 0.55
CA TYR A 504 4.00 9.95 1.12
C TYR A 504 3.41 9.53 2.47
N GLY A 505 2.58 10.38 3.06
CA GLY A 505 1.87 10.09 4.30
C GLY A 505 2.83 9.74 5.46
N HIS A 506 2.44 8.82 6.31
CA HIS A 506 3.24 8.42 7.46
C HIS A 506 4.55 7.68 7.08
N ALA A 507 4.61 7.02 5.91
CA ALA A 507 5.86 6.46 5.40
C ALA A 507 6.92 7.55 5.12
N GLY A 508 6.46 8.78 4.90
CA GLY A 508 7.31 9.97 4.73
C GLY A 508 7.81 10.60 6.02
N THR A 509 7.29 10.23 7.20
CA THR A 509 7.68 10.91 8.46
C THR A 509 9.12 10.64 8.88
N ALA A 510 9.75 11.64 9.51
CA ALA A 510 11.08 11.48 10.11
C ALA A 510 11.08 10.46 11.27
N ALA A 511 9.93 10.18 11.86
CA ALA A 511 9.79 9.31 13.04
C ALA A 511 9.76 7.81 12.70
N ALA A 512 9.48 7.43 11.45
CA ALA A 512 9.46 6.05 10.99
C ALA A 512 10.77 5.66 10.28
N ILE A 513 11.11 4.38 10.30
CA ILE A 513 12.13 3.75 9.46
C ILE A 513 11.42 3.13 8.26
N THR A 514 11.64 3.68 7.07
CA THR A 514 10.92 3.32 5.85
C THR A 514 11.73 2.35 4.99
N LEU A 515 11.11 1.26 4.54
CA LEU A 515 11.75 0.11 3.91
C LEU A 515 11.41 0.01 2.41
N ALA A 516 12.43 0.00 1.55
CA ALA A 516 12.29 -0.42 0.16
C ALA A 516 12.45 -1.95 0.02
N ALA A 517 11.99 -2.49 -1.09
CA ALA A 517 11.96 -3.91 -1.40
C ALA A 517 13.03 -4.32 -2.42
N VAL A 518 13.71 -5.45 -2.17
CA VAL A 518 14.64 -6.11 -3.11
C VAL A 518 14.41 -7.62 -3.07
N GLY A 519 14.13 -8.23 -4.20
CA GLY A 519 13.81 -9.65 -4.30
C GLY A 519 14.90 -10.56 -3.71
N TYR A 520 14.48 -11.63 -3.04
CA TYR A 520 15.38 -12.56 -2.32
C TYR A 520 16.43 -13.22 -3.23
N GLN A 521 16.18 -13.34 -4.53
CA GLN A 521 17.11 -13.94 -5.48
C GLN A 521 18.32 -13.06 -5.77
N GLN A 522 18.25 -11.76 -5.47
CA GLN A 522 19.31 -10.83 -5.75
C GLN A 522 20.41 -10.92 -4.69
N SER A 523 21.65 -11.02 -5.14
CA SER A 523 22.81 -11.01 -4.25
C SER A 523 23.29 -9.58 -3.99
N ALA A 524 23.54 -9.24 -2.73
CA ALA A 524 24.10 -7.94 -2.34
C ALA A 524 25.45 -7.60 -3.03
N THR A 525 26.14 -8.59 -3.61
CA THR A 525 27.41 -8.42 -4.35
C THR A 525 27.25 -8.20 -5.85
N ALA A 526 26.03 -8.40 -6.39
CA ALA A 526 25.68 -8.16 -7.79
C ALA A 526 25.15 -6.73 -7.99
N PRO A 527 24.96 -6.26 -9.23
CA PRO A 527 24.10 -5.12 -9.49
C PRO A 527 22.70 -5.46 -8.96
N VAL A 528 22.27 -4.78 -7.89
CA VAL A 528 20.96 -4.97 -7.29
C VAL A 528 20.06 -3.83 -7.75
N GLU A 529 18.86 -4.16 -8.16
CA GLU A 529 17.80 -3.20 -8.46
C GLU A 529 16.68 -3.40 -7.45
N PRO A 530 16.09 -2.33 -6.90
CA PRO A 530 14.89 -2.43 -6.10
C PRO A 530 13.75 -2.97 -6.97
N GLU A 531 12.74 -3.55 -6.33
CA GLU A 531 11.54 -3.95 -7.05
C GLU A 531 10.93 -2.79 -7.83
N ARG A 532 10.30 -3.09 -8.95
CA ARG A 532 9.83 -2.04 -9.88
C ARG A 532 8.78 -1.15 -9.26
N TYR A 533 7.93 -1.73 -8.43
CA TYR A 533 6.86 -1.06 -7.71
C TYR A 533 7.36 -0.30 -6.46
N SER A 534 8.52 -0.64 -5.89
CA SER A 534 9.01 -0.05 -4.64
C SER A 534 9.06 1.46 -4.72
N SER A 535 8.28 2.14 -3.88
CA SER A 535 8.14 3.59 -3.83
C SER A 535 9.46 4.29 -3.48
N ARG A 536 9.60 5.55 -3.93
CA ARG A 536 10.84 6.31 -3.87
C ARG A 536 10.65 7.66 -3.21
N GLY A 537 11.71 8.12 -2.60
CA GLY A 537 11.84 9.49 -2.09
C GLY A 537 12.50 10.46 -3.08
N PRO A 538 12.92 11.65 -2.60
CA PRO A 538 12.75 12.12 -1.21
C PRO A 538 11.32 12.55 -0.90
N VAL A 539 11.00 12.71 0.38
CA VAL A 539 9.77 13.35 0.87
C VAL A 539 10.12 14.77 1.31
N THR A 540 9.24 15.73 1.04
CA THR A 540 9.50 17.12 1.42
C THR A 540 8.31 17.73 2.13
N HIS A 541 8.48 18.09 3.41
CA HIS A 541 7.49 18.79 4.20
C HIS A 541 7.73 20.31 4.19
N TYR A 542 6.64 21.05 4.05
CA TYR A 542 6.63 22.52 4.06
C TYR A 542 5.95 23.10 5.29
N PHE A 543 5.20 22.27 6.03
CA PHE A 543 4.45 22.64 7.24
C PHE A 543 4.79 21.71 8.40
N GLY A 544 4.57 22.19 9.61
CA GLY A 544 4.64 21.34 10.81
C GLY A 544 3.53 20.28 10.80
N PRO A 545 3.58 19.31 11.74
CA PRO A 545 2.56 18.28 11.86
C PRO A 545 1.16 18.84 12.09
N VAL A 546 0.14 18.11 11.66
CA VAL A 546 -1.27 18.40 11.97
C VAL A 546 -1.47 18.52 13.48
N ASN A 547 -2.12 19.58 13.93
CA ASN A 547 -2.35 19.89 15.34
C ASN A 547 -3.83 20.23 15.58
N GLY A 548 -4.65 19.22 15.74
CA GLY A 548 -6.09 19.38 15.83
C GLY A 548 -6.63 20.07 14.57
N THR A 549 -7.52 21.02 14.73
CA THR A 549 -8.11 21.85 13.66
C THR A 549 -7.35 23.16 13.41
N THR A 550 -6.21 23.37 14.08
CA THR A 550 -5.40 24.58 13.90
C THR A 550 -4.43 24.38 12.72
N PRO A 551 -4.46 25.27 11.71
CA PRO A 551 -3.53 25.19 10.59
C PRO A 551 -2.07 25.17 11.08
N ALA A 552 -1.30 24.19 10.62
CA ALA A 552 0.10 24.08 10.98
C ALA A 552 0.93 25.26 10.40
N ALA A 553 1.88 25.76 11.17
CA ALA A 553 2.76 26.81 10.70
C ALA A 553 3.64 26.32 9.55
N LYS A 554 3.87 27.19 8.57
CA LYS A 554 4.84 26.94 7.51
C LYS A 554 6.25 26.87 8.13
N LEU A 555 7.04 25.88 7.73
CA LEU A 555 8.42 25.73 8.15
C LEU A 555 9.29 26.89 7.61
N GLY A 556 10.31 27.29 8.36
CA GLY A 556 11.25 28.35 7.94
C GLY A 556 12.09 27.93 6.71
N SER A 557 12.30 26.63 6.53
CA SER A 557 12.87 25.99 5.35
C SER A 557 12.15 24.66 5.14
N ALA A 558 12.05 24.19 3.90
CA ALA A 558 11.52 22.86 3.61
C ALA A 558 12.36 21.79 4.32
N GLU A 559 11.69 20.81 4.93
CA GLU A 559 12.32 19.63 5.50
C GLU A 559 12.36 18.55 4.43
N VAL A 560 13.56 18.23 3.94
CA VAL A 560 13.76 17.16 2.95
C VAL A 560 14.19 15.89 3.67
N LEU A 561 13.40 14.87 3.57
CA LEU A 561 13.60 13.57 4.21
C LEU A 561 14.07 12.55 3.16
N GLU A 562 15.31 12.07 3.34
CA GLU A 562 15.91 11.05 2.47
C GLU A 562 15.27 9.68 2.76
N LYS A 563 14.20 9.39 2.07
CA LYS A 563 13.46 8.13 2.13
C LYS A 563 13.64 7.33 0.83
N PRO A 564 13.50 5.98 0.86
CA PRO A 564 13.43 5.13 2.04
C PRO A 564 14.73 5.20 2.86
N ASN A 565 14.73 4.70 4.11
CA ASN A 565 15.94 4.69 4.94
C ASN A 565 16.90 3.58 4.55
N VAL A 566 16.37 2.36 4.40
CA VAL A 566 17.11 1.14 4.05
C VAL A 566 16.24 0.22 3.20
N THR A 567 16.81 -0.87 2.74
CA THR A 567 16.16 -1.89 1.92
C THR A 567 16.19 -3.24 2.63
N ALA A 568 15.17 -4.08 2.46
CA ALA A 568 15.16 -5.45 2.98
C ALA A 568 14.64 -6.46 1.94
N THR A 569 14.63 -7.74 2.33
CA THR A 569 14.20 -8.87 1.48
C THR A 569 12.74 -8.75 1.08
N ASP A 570 12.47 -9.18 -0.13
CA ASP A 570 11.17 -9.25 -0.75
C ASP A 570 10.94 -10.59 -1.45
N CYS A 571 9.67 -10.99 -1.63
CA CYS A 571 9.22 -12.23 -2.26
C CYS A 571 9.73 -13.51 -1.56
N ALA A 572 9.84 -13.52 -0.23
CA ALA A 572 10.21 -14.71 0.51
C ALA A 572 8.99 -15.63 0.80
N SER A 573 9.28 -16.82 1.29
CA SER A 573 8.29 -17.88 1.46
C SER A 573 7.50 -17.72 2.76
N THR A 574 6.18 -17.95 2.69
CA THR A 574 5.25 -18.12 3.80
C THR A 574 4.41 -19.38 3.61
N THR A 575 3.62 -19.78 4.60
CA THR A 575 2.80 -21.01 4.53
C THR A 575 1.61 -20.89 3.57
N PHE A 576 1.11 -19.68 3.29
CA PHE A 576 -0.18 -19.52 2.60
C PHE A 576 -0.31 -18.30 1.70
N PHE A 577 0.44 -17.22 1.95
CA PHE A 577 0.20 -15.94 1.24
C PHE A 577 0.69 -16.03 -0.21
N ALA A 578 -0.05 -15.39 -1.11
CA ALA A 578 0.17 -15.36 -2.55
C ALA A 578 0.15 -16.72 -3.26
N SER A 579 1.05 -16.99 -4.21
CA SER A 579 0.97 -18.14 -5.09
C SER A 579 1.45 -19.42 -4.41
N PRO A 580 0.66 -20.51 -4.37
CA PRO A 580 1.13 -21.78 -3.87
C PRO A 580 2.19 -22.34 -4.83
N SER A 581 3.45 -22.16 -4.52
CA SER A 581 4.58 -22.83 -5.14
C SER A 581 4.85 -24.19 -4.46
N SER A 582 5.77 -24.98 -4.98
CA SER A 582 6.15 -26.27 -4.36
C SER A 582 6.88 -26.10 -3.03
N ASP A 583 7.26 -24.89 -2.68
CA ASP A 583 8.02 -24.44 -1.53
C ASP A 583 7.24 -23.51 -0.58
N GLY A 584 5.92 -23.41 -0.73
CA GLY A 584 5.03 -22.51 0.00
C GLY A 584 4.50 -21.39 -0.89
N GLY A 585 3.83 -20.41 -0.32
CA GLY A 585 3.45 -19.16 -0.96
C GLY A 585 4.58 -18.14 -0.88
N HIS A 586 4.74 -17.27 -1.87
CA HIS A 586 5.66 -16.15 -1.79
C HIS A 586 4.89 -14.88 -1.44
N PHE A 587 5.29 -14.23 -0.38
CA PHE A 587 4.78 -12.94 0.06
C PHE A 587 5.66 -11.85 -0.54
N CYS A 588 5.11 -11.03 -1.43
CA CYS A 588 5.84 -9.96 -2.09
C CYS A 588 5.33 -8.59 -1.69
N GLY A 589 6.11 -7.55 -1.99
CA GLY A 589 5.77 -6.17 -1.70
C GLY A 589 6.72 -5.52 -0.69
N THR A 590 6.67 -4.20 -0.59
CA THR A 590 7.34 -3.51 0.53
C THR A 590 6.75 -3.93 1.87
N SER A 591 5.55 -4.53 1.88
CA SER A 591 4.91 -5.22 3.00
C SER A 591 5.76 -6.33 3.61
N GLU A 592 6.52 -7.06 2.78
CA GLU A 592 7.41 -8.10 3.29
C GLU A 592 8.75 -7.54 3.74
N ALA A 593 9.27 -6.55 3.05
CA ALA A 593 10.54 -5.92 3.40
C ALA A 593 10.50 -5.29 4.82
N ALA A 594 9.39 -4.65 5.19
CA ALA A 594 9.24 -3.97 6.47
C ALA A 594 9.32 -4.91 7.68
N PRO A 595 8.58 -6.04 7.78
CA PRO A 595 8.64 -6.95 8.91
C PRO A 595 10.00 -7.66 9.06
N HIS A 596 10.72 -7.94 7.98
CA HIS A 596 12.10 -8.44 8.07
C HIS A 596 13.01 -7.48 8.81
N ALA A 597 12.94 -6.18 8.50
CA ALA A 597 13.72 -5.17 9.19
C ALA A 597 13.26 -4.95 10.63
N ALA A 598 11.97 -5.11 10.93
CA ALA A 598 11.41 -5.03 12.28
C ALA A 598 11.93 -6.16 13.16
N ALA A 599 11.98 -7.39 12.64
CA ALA A 599 12.60 -8.50 13.34
C ALA A 599 14.07 -8.21 13.67
N ILE A 600 14.86 -7.67 12.71
CA ILE A 600 16.26 -7.30 12.94
C ILE A 600 16.37 -6.19 13.99
N ALA A 601 15.50 -5.19 13.98
CA ALA A 601 15.45 -4.17 15.04
C ALA A 601 15.19 -4.78 16.41
N ALA A 602 14.34 -5.80 16.52
CA ALA A 602 14.11 -6.56 17.76
C ALA A 602 15.37 -7.36 18.20
N LEU A 603 16.09 -7.98 17.25
CA LEU A 603 17.38 -8.63 17.57
C LEU A 603 18.41 -7.62 18.10
N MET A 604 18.48 -6.43 17.51
CA MET A 604 19.34 -5.32 18.00
C MET A 604 18.93 -4.89 19.41
N ARG A 605 17.64 -4.75 19.69
CA ARG A 605 17.12 -4.38 21.02
C ARG A 605 17.35 -5.48 22.06
N GLN A 606 17.26 -6.76 21.68
CA GLN A 606 17.62 -7.85 22.60
C GLN A 606 19.06 -7.71 23.08
N THR A 607 19.99 -7.33 22.19
CA THR A 607 21.43 -7.19 22.54
C THR A 607 21.73 -5.85 23.23
N GLN A 608 20.93 -4.82 22.96
CA GLN A 608 21.02 -3.48 23.54
C GLN A 608 19.62 -2.96 23.95
N PRO A 609 19.07 -3.40 25.10
CA PRO A 609 17.70 -3.08 25.50
C PRO A 609 17.41 -1.58 25.68
N LEU A 610 18.44 -0.76 25.85
CA LEU A 610 18.33 0.70 25.98
C LEU A 610 18.54 1.47 24.65
N ALA A 611 18.66 0.74 23.52
CA ALA A 611 18.79 1.38 22.21
C ALA A 611 17.58 2.24 21.91
N THR A 612 17.82 3.49 21.52
CA THR A 612 16.77 4.41 21.10
C THR A 612 16.40 4.16 19.63
N PRO A 613 15.17 4.51 19.18
CA PRO A 613 14.78 4.41 17.77
C PRO A 613 15.79 5.05 16.82
N GLY A 614 16.28 6.27 17.15
CA GLY A 614 17.29 6.96 16.36
C GLY A 614 18.64 6.26 16.32
N SER A 615 19.04 5.56 17.40
CA SER A 615 20.27 4.77 17.38
C SER A 615 20.14 3.51 16.53
N ILE A 616 18.96 2.87 16.55
CA ILE A 616 18.66 1.71 15.69
C ILE A 616 18.72 2.14 14.23
N LEU A 617 18.01 3.20 13.83
CA LEU A 617 18.06 3.74 12.46
C LEU A 617 19.50 4.02 12.02
N THR A 618 20.25 4.78 12.80
CA THR A 618 21.65 5.14 12.49
C THR A 618 22.52 3.90 12.28
N LYS A 619 22.29 2.82 13.05
CA LYS A 619 23.07 1.59 12.93
C LYS A 619 22.62 0.74 11.76
N LEU A 620 21.34 0.65 11.47
CA LEU A 620 20.84 0.02 10.26
C LEU A 620 21.43 0.70 9.00
N GLU A 621 21.39 2.03 8.92
CA GLU A 621 21.95 2.77 7.80
C GLU A 621 23.48 2.62 7.67
N SER A 622 24.21 2.78 8.77
CA SER A 622 25.69 2.78 8.75
C SER A 622 26.30 1.39 8.54
N SER A 623 25.56 0.32 8.77
CA SER A 623 25.98 -1.07 8.58
C SER A 623 25.38 -1.73 7.34
N ALA A 624 24.52 -0.99 6.60
CA ALA A 624 23.89 -1.49 5.38
C ALA A 624 24.90 -1.89 4.31
N ILE A 625 24.58 -2.91 3.54
CA ILE A 625 25.36 -3.32 2.37
C ILE A 625 25.03 -2.35 1.23
N HIS A 626 26.02 -1.56 0.80
CA HIS A 626 25.85 -0.57 -0.24
C HIS A 626 25.74 -1.21 -1.62
N PHE A 627 24.75 -0.81 -2.39
CA PHE A 627 24.59 -1.23 -3.78
C PHE A 627 25.52 -0.44 -4.70
N THR A 628 26.31 -1.15 -5.54
CA THR A 628 27.33 -0.54 -6.37
C THR A 628 26.85 0.06 -7.69
N LYS A 629 25.58 -0.18 -8.07
CA LYS A 629 25.03 0.22 -9.38
C LYS A 629 23.60 0.75 -9.36
N VAL A 630 23.05 1.06 -8.20
CA VAL A 630 21.69 1.59 -8.13
C VAL A 630 21.68 3.10 -8.36
N SER A 631 20.63 3.60 -8.97
CA SER A 631 20.38 5.00 -9.31
C SER A 631 20.13 5.91 -8.10
N GLY A 632 20.91 5.76 -7.03
CA GLY A 632 20.97 6.67 -5.90
C GLY A 632 20.10 6.32 -4.70
N ARG A 633 20.31 7.07 -3.60
CA ARG A 633 19.62 6.92 -2.31
C ARG A 633 18.09 6.92 -2.38
N PRO A 634 17.44 7.72 -3.25
CA PRO A 634 15.98 7.75 -3.30
C PRO A 634 15.29 6.42 -3.57
N ALA A 635 16.01 5.43 -4.12
CA ALA A 635 15.43 4.12 -4.45
C ALA A 635 15.65 3.05 -3.37
N VAL A 636 16.76 3.11 -2.64
CA VAL A 636 17.22 2.01 -1.76
C VAL A 636 17.73 2.50 -0.40
N GLY A 637 17.65 3.78 -0.14
CA GLY A 637 18.17 4.35 1.11
C GLY A 637 19.69 4.18 1.24
N ALA A 638 20.12 3.78 2.43
CA ALA A 638 21.52 3.49 2.72
C ALA A 638 22.00 2.16 2.13
N GLY A 639 21.09 1.28 1.73
CA GLY A 639 21.38 -0.06 1.19
C GLY A 639 20.62 -1.18 1.89
N MET A 640 21.02 -2.42 1.63
CA MET A 640 20.39 -3.61 2.21
C MET A 640 20.79 -3.80 3.67
N VAL A 641 19.80 -4.02 4.53
CA VAL A 641 20.01 -4.33 5.95
C VAL A 641 20.91 -5.55 6.11
N ASN A 642 21.86 -5.46 7.05
CA ASN A 642 22.73 -6.56 7.44
C ASN A 642 22.63 -6.76 8.96
N ALA A 643 21.93 -7.80 9.37
CA ALA A 643 21.64 -8.09 10.78
C ALA A 643 22.92 -8.27 11.62
N GLU A 644 23.91 -9.04 11.12
CA GLU A 644 25.16 -9.28 11.84
C GLU A 644 25.95 -7.98 12.08
N ALA A 645 26.10 -7.18 11.02
CA ALA A 645 26.81 -5.91 11.09
C ALA A 645 26.06 -4.87 11.93
N ALA A 646 24.72 -4.82 11.86
CA ALA A 646 23.89 -3.88 12.62
C ALA A 646 23.96 -4.19 14.14
N ILE A 647 23.87 -5.47 14.52
CA ILE A 647 24.01 -5.91 15.92
C ILE A 647 25.41 -5.62 16.45
N ALA A 648 26.45 -5.90 15.67
CA ALA A 648 27.82 -5.54 16.05
C ALA A 648 27.98 -4.01 16.22
N ALA A 649 27.44 -3.23 15.28
CA ALA A 649 27.53 -1.78 15.27
C ALA A 649 26.79 -1.11 16.45
N ILE A 650 25.70 -1.74 16.97
CA ILE A 650 24.98 -1.22 18.12
C ILE A 650 25.63 -1.63 19.47
N GLY A 651 26.71 -2.41 19.43
CA GLY A 651 27.46 -2.88 20.59
C GLY A 651 27.06 -4.26 21.11
N GLY A 652 26.46 -5.07 20.25
CA GLY A 652 26.20 -6.48 20.54
C GLY A 652 27.51 -7.21 20.87
N SER A 653 27.49 -8.02 21.92
CA SER A 653 28.65 -8.81 22.31
C SER A 653 28.49 -10.23 21.78
N PRO A 654 29.48 -10.76 21.02
CA PRO A 654 29.44 -12.17 20.59
C PRO A 654 29.31 -13.13 21.75
N VAL A 655 28.53 -14.18 21.58
CA VAL A 655 28.48 -15.29 22.55
C VAL A 655 29.83 -15.98 22.52
N SER A 656 30.48 -16.12 23.70
CA SER A 656 31.70 -16.91 23.81
C SER A 656 31.35 -18.37 23.52
N ASP A 657 31.97 -18.94 22.48
CA ASP A 657 31.82 -20.34 22.12
C ASP A 657 32.19 -21.20 23.33
N PRO A 658 31.30 -22.04 23.91
CA PRO A 658 31.65 -22.89 25.04
C PRO A 658 32.53 -24.07 24.63
N ALA A 659 33.02 -24.16 23.42
CA ALA A 659 33.75 -25.30 22.88
C ALA A 659 35.10 -24.95 22.20
N SER A 660 35.90 -24.07 22.83
CA SER A 660 37.35 -24.07 22.57
C SER A 660 38.11 -24.45 23.86
N THR A 661 37.71 -25.52 24.45
CA THR A 661 38.67 -26.30 25.27
C THR A 661 39.52 -27.11 24.30
N THR A 662 40.74 -26.66 24.07
CA THR A 662 41.82 -27.42 23.47
C THR A 662 41.88 -28.79 24.14
N VAL A 663 41.32 -29.81 23.50
CA VAL A 663 41.63 -31.21 23.81
C VAL A 663 43.06 -31.42 23.31
N GLY A 664 43.93 -31.56 24.25
CA GLY A 664 45.34 -31.91 24.00
C GLY A 664 45.44 -33.15 23.12
N ALA A 665 46.46 -33.13 22.26
CA ALA A 665 46.80 -34.23 21.39
C ALA A 665 46.74 -35.56 22.11
N ALA A 666 45.77 -36.41 21.81
CA ALA A 666 45.71 -37.80 22.17
C ALA A 666 46.11 -38.65 20.96
N GLU A 667 47.00 -39.56 21.22
CA GLU A 667 47.66 -40.49 20.31
C GLU A 667 46.78 -41.16 19.28
N ALA A 668 47.32 -41.30 18.09
CA ALA A 668 46.79 -42.08 16.98
C ALA A 668 46.62 -43.56 17.38
N ILE A 669 45.37 -44.02 17.54
CA ILE A 669 45.07 -45.45 17.59
C ILE A 669 44.67 -45.89 16.19
N ALA A 670 45.42 -46.90 15.70
CA ALA A 670 45.29 -47.49 14.38
C ALA A 670 43.90 -48.10 14.13
N ALA A 671 43.40 -47.94 12.94
CA ALA A 671 42.13 -48.52 12.47
C ALA A 671 42.22 -50.05 12.36
N PRO A 672 41.19 -50.80 12.79
CA PRO A 672 41.09 -52.23 12.51
C PRO A 672 40.53 -52.47 11.09
N THR A 673 41.20 -53.44 10.41
CA THR A 673 40.79 -54.02 9.14
C THR A 673 39.38 -54.65 9.14
N PRO A 674 38.57 -54.60 8.07
CA PRO A 674 37.26 -55.21 8.03
C PRO A 674 37.37 -56.75 7.81
N GLU A 675 36.83 -57.52 8.74
CA GLU A 675 36.59 -58.98 8.52
C GLU A 675 35.31 -59.19 7.70
N THR A 676 35.46 -60.00 6.67
CA THR A 676 34.41 -60.54 5.82
C THR A 676 33.61 -61.59 6.58
N ARG A 677 32.32 -61.40 6.77
CA ARG A 677 31.37 -62.46 7.14
C ARG A 677 30.28 -62.64 6.10
N THR A 678 30.39 -63.76 5.43
CA THR A 678 29.35 -64.38 4.60
C THR A 678 28.21 -64.88 5.48
N ALA A 679 27.01 -64.55 5.16
CA ALA A 679 25.82 -65.24 5.63
C ALA A 679 24.79 -65.39 4.50
N THR A 680 24.39 -66.62 4.33
CA THR A 680 23.57 -67.29 3.34
C THR A 680 22.10 -66.78 3.39
N ALA A 681 21.47 -66.70 2.20
CA ALA A 681 20.05 -66.47 1.98
C ALA A 681 19.19 -67.75 2.27
N PRO A 682 17.85 -67.51 2.39
CA PRO A 682 17.05 -68.27 1.42
C PRO A 682 16.06 -67.37 0.66
N GLY A 683 15.79 -67.77 -0.56
CA GLY A 683 15.11 -67.06 -1.56
C GLY A 683 13.56 -67.14 -1.51
N VAL A 684 12.94 -66.23 -2.20
CA VAL A 684 11.65 -66.43 -2.88
C VAL A 684 11.67 -65.70 -4.23
N THR A 685 11.24 -66.46 -5.20
CA THR A 685 11.14 -66.24 -6.63
C THR A 685 10.21 -65.13 -7.05
N GLY A 686 10.57 -64.43 -8.15
CA GLY A 686 9.57 -63.84 -9.00
C GLY A 686 10.01 -62.75 -9.95
N SER A 687 10.39 -63.18 -11.12
CA SER A 687 10.23 -62.57 -12.45
C SER A 687 10.93 -61.26 -12.81
N THR A 688 11.89 -61.41 -13.66
CA THR A 688 12.64 -60.47 -14.46
C THR A 688 11.84 -59.76 -15.55
N THR A 689 12.02 -58.48 -15.75
CA THR A 689 12.09 -57.90 -17.09
C THR A 689 13.21 -56.88 -17.18
N THR A 690 14.20 -57.22 -17.91
CA THR A 690 15.36 -56.43 -18.33
C THR A 690 14.97 -55.39 -19.34
N THR A 691 15.46 -54.15 -19.18
CA THR A 691 15.72 -53.26 -20.30
C THR A 691 17.09 -52.64 -20.17
N LYS A 692 17.88 -52.88 -21.21
CA LYS A 692 19.27 -52.46 -21.35
C LYS A 692 19.43 -50.97 -21.51
N SER A 693 20.39 -50.40 -20.82
CA SER A 693 21.02 -49.11 -21.16
C SER A 693 22.01 -49.35 -22.32
N SER A 694 21.94 -48.55 -23.36
CA SER A 694 23.04 -48.38 -24.29
C SER A 694 23.14 -46.88 -24.59
N GLY A 695 24.21 -46.25 -24.14
CA GLY A 695 24.60 -44.94 -24.58
C GLY A 695 25.01 -44.94 -26.05
N LYS A 696 24.72 -43.83 -26.73
CA LYS A 696 25.49 -43.38 -27.87
C LYS A 696 25.38 -41.89 -28.08
N SER A 697 26.51 -41.30 -28.36
CA SER A 697 26.82 -39.92 -28.65
C SER A 697 26.20 -39.35 -29.92
N SER A 698 25.85 -38.05 -29.82
CA SER A 698 25.89 -37.00 -30.86
C SER A 698 25.69 -37.35 -32.33
N SER A 699 24.60 -36.82 -32.91
CA SER A 699 24.64 -36.28 -34.29
C SER A 699 23.49 -35.23 -34.39
N SER A 700 23.84 -34.07 -34.93
CA SER A 700 22.94 -33.01 -35.33
C SER A 700 21.91 -33.48 -36.34
N GLY A 701 20.64 -33.39 -36.02
CA GLY A 701 19.53 -33.68 -36.88
C GLY A 701 18.39 -32.68 -36.67
N SER A 702 17.92 -32.08 -37.74
CA SER A 702 16.84 -31.10 -37.83
C SER A 702 15.62 -31.50 -37.02
N HIS A 703 15.18 -30.66 -36.11
CA HIS A 703 14.01 -30.83 -35.29
C HIS A 703 12.77 -30.46 -36.12
N GLY A 704 12.00 -31.44 -36.60
CA GLY A 704 10.59 -31.28 -36.86
C GLY A 704 9.89 -31.16 -35.48
N GLY A 705 9.67 -29.95 -34.99
CA GLY A 705 9.03 -29.70 -33.69
C GLY A 705 7.61 -30.23 -33.67
N SER A 706 7.25 -31.02 -32.67
CA SER A 706 5.86 -31.35 -32.40
C SER A 706 5.15 -30.10 -31.91
N LYS A 707 3.96 -29.79 -32.48
CA LYS A 707 3.14 -28.62 -32.02
C LYS A 707 2.89 -28.71 -30.52
N PRO A 708 2.99 -27.60 -29.79
CA PRO A 708 2.69 -27.54 -28.36
C PRO A 708 1.26 -28.01 -28.08
N LYS A 709 1.02 -28.57 -26.90
CA LYS A 709 -0.32 -28.84 -26.40
C LYS A 709 -0.59 -27.96 -25.20
N VAL A 710 -1.73 -27.30 -25.18
CA VAL A 710 -2.15 -26.42 -24.09
C VAL A 710 -3.32 -27.02 -23.33
N ARG A 711 -3.37 -26.82 -22.02
CA ARG A 711 -4.52 -27.15 -21.17
C ARG A 711 -4.81 -25.99 -20.22
N ILE A 712 -6.08 -25.82 -19.86
CA ILE A 712 -6.51 -24.94 -18.79
C ILE A 712 -6.39 -25.76 -17.50
N ALA A 713 -5.37 -25.45 -16.70
CA ALA A 713 -5.01 -26.19 -15.48
C ALA A 713 -5.80 -25.69 -14.26
N GLY A 714 -6.23 -24.42 -14.26
CA GLY A 714 -7.13 -23.83 -13.27
C GLY A 714 -8.20 -22.98 -13.95
N HIS A 715 -9.37 -22.88 -13.36
CA HIS A 715 -10.50 -22.09 -13.89
C HIS A 715 -11.57 -21.85 -12.82
N PRO A 716 -12.41 -20.79 -12.93
CA PRO A 716 -13.59 -20.58 -12.08
C PRO A 716 -14.56 -21.78 -12.11
N LYS A 717 -15.52 -21.82 -11.19
CA LYS A 717 -16.61 -22.80 -11.23
C LYS A 717 -17.42 -22.64 -12.52
N ALA A 718 -17.96 -23.73 -13.05
CA ALA A 718 -18.80 -23.70 -14.26
C ALA A 718 -20.06 -22.84 -14.08
N LEU A 719 -20.48 -22.59 -12.85
CA LEU A 719 -21.54 -21.67 -12.46
C LEU A 719 -21.04 -20.82 -11.27
N GLU A 720 -20.68 -19.57 -11.55
CA GLU A 720 -20.37 -18.56 -10.54
C GLU A 720 -21.66 -17.86 -10.12
N ARG A 721 -21.89 -17.79 -8.82
CA ARG A 721 -23.06 -17.12 -8.24
C ARG A 721 -22.60 -15.88 -7.49
N THR A 722 -23.15 -14.73 -7.83
CA THR A 722 -22.78 -13.46 -7.22
C THR A 722 -23.99 -12.62 -6.86
N ARG A 723 -23.89 -11.81 -5.83
CA ARG A 723 -24.82 -10.70 -5.56
C ARG A 723 -24.45 -9.45 -6.36
N ARG A 724 -23.24 -9.40 -6.92
CA ARG A 724 -22.65 -8.29 -7.68
C ARG A 724 -23.02 -8.35 -9.15
N SER A 725 -22.67 -7.31 -9.91
CA SER A 725 -22.87 -7.27 -11.37
C SER A 725 -21.85 -8.11 -12.13
N SER A 726 -20.74 -8.48 -11.50
CA SER A 726 -19.64 -9.23 -12.13
C SER A 726 -18.92 -10.13 -11.12
N VAL A 727 -18.04 -11.03 -11.61
CA VAL A 727 -17.09 -11.82 -10.83
C VAL A 727 -15.72 -11.77 -11.51
N VAL A 728 -14.65 -11.86 -10.73
CA VAL A 728 -13.29 -12.04 -11.27
C VAL A 728 -13.05 -13.52 -11.55
N GLY A 729 -12.89 -13.87 -12.82
CA GLY A 729 -12.52 -15.20 -13.26
C GLY A 729 -11.01 -15.33 -13.37
N ARG A 730 -10.43 -16.29 -12.66
CA ARG A 730 -8.99 -16.58 -12.68
C ARG A 730 -8.76 -17.89 -13.39
N PHE A 731 -7.75 -17.93 -14.26
CA PHE A 731 -7.41 -19.10 -15.07
C PHE A 731 -5.92 -19.36 -14.99
N ARG A 732 -5.54 -20.63 -15.04
CA ARG A 732 -4.15 -21.07 -15.16
C ARG A 732 -4.00 -21.95 -16.39
N PHE A 733 -2.94 -21.73 -17.16
CA PHE A 733 -2.64 -22.50 -18.35
C PHE A 733 -1.36 -23.31 -18.13
N ALA A 734 -1.25 -24.42 -18.83
CA ALA A 734 -0.01 -25.21 -18.88
C ALA A 734 0.18 -25.77 -20.29
N ALA A 735 1.42 -25.81 -20.74
CA ALA A 735 1.84 -26.46 -21.98
C ALA A 735 2.67 -27.70 -21.68
N ASP A 736 2.79 -28.58 -22.67
CA ASP A 736 3.62 -29.80 -22.59
C ASP A 736 5.08 -29.58 -22.97
N GLN A 737 5.46 -28.32 -23.28
CA GLN A 737 6.83 -27.91 -23.59
C GLN A 737 7.09 -26.49 -23.08
N SER A 738 8.36 -26.17 -22.79
CA SER A 738 8.81 -24.84 -22.38
C SER A 738 9.03 -23.91 -23.59
N GLY A 739 9.14 -22.61 -23.36
CA GLY A 739 9.38 -21.62 -24.42
C GLY A 739 8.16 -21.31 -25.28
N VAL A 740 6.94 -21.45 -24.70
CA VAL A 740 5.69 -21.11 -25.39
C VAL A 740 5.13 -19.79 -24.88
N THR A 741 4.48 -19.03 -25.75
CA THR A 741 3.65 -17.88 -25.43
C THR A 741 2.18 -18.26 -25.49
N PHE A 742 1.41 -17.91 -24.46
CA PHE A 742 -0.04 -18.16 -24.45
C PHE A 742 -0.80 -17.01 -25.12
N TYR A 743 -1.87 -17.35 -25.83
CA TYR A 743 -2.80 -16.42 -26.46
C TYR A 743 -4.23 -16.75 -26.05
N CYS A 744 -4.86 -15.80 -25.37
CA CYS A 744 -6.23 -15.90 -24.87
C CYS A 744 -7.23 -15.22 -25.81
N GLN A 745 -8.46 -15.73 -25.81
CA GLN A 745 -9.62 -15.15 -26.47
C GLN A 745 -10.83 -15.34 -25.56
N VAL A 746 -11.46 -14.28 -25.13
CA VAL A 746 -12.66 -14.30 -24.29
C VAL A 746 -13.86 -13.88 -25.11
N ASP A 747 -14.96 -14.64 -25.03
CA ASP A 747 -16.27 -14.32 -25.64
C ASP A 747 -16.21 -13.92 -27.11
N GLY A 748 -15.23 -14.46 -27.85
CA GLY A 748 -15.08 -14.19 -29.28
C GLY A 748 -14.30 -12.93 -29.62
N THR A 749 -13.76 -12.20 -28.65
CA THR A 749 -12.90 -11.02 -28.87
C THR A 749 -11.60 -11.36 -29.60
N ALA A 750 -10.81 -10.37 -29.99
CA ALA A 750 -9.50 -10.58 -30.61
C ALA A 750 -8.59 -11.39 -29.67
N ARG A 751 -7.71 -12.21 -30.25
CA ARG A 751 -6.70 -12.95 -29.47
C ARG A 751 -5.63 -11.99 -28.97
N ARG A 752 -5.19 -12.20 -27.72
CA ARG A 752 -4.12 -11.44 -27.09
C ARG A 752 -3.10 -12.36 -26.46
N VAL A 753 -1.90 -11.87 -26.28
CA VAL A 753 -0.92 -12.51 -25.40
C VAL A 753 -1.52 -12.49 -23.99
N CYS A 754 -1.41 -13.62 -23.32
CA CYS A 754 -1.74 -13.73 -21.91
C CYS A 754 -0.67 -14.58 -21.22
N GLY A 755 -0.41 -14.35 -19.94
CA GLY A 755 0.51 -15.14 -19.15
C GLY A 755 -0.01 -16.58 -18.90
N GLU A 756 0.77 -17.39 -18.20
CA GLU A 756 0.31 -18.70 -17.71
C GLU A 756 -0.89 -18.58 -16.79
N ARG A 757 -1.02 -17.45 -16.12
CA ARG A 757 -2.15 -17.05 -15.30
C ARG A 757 -2.88 -15.93 -16.02
N PHE A 758 -4.20 -16.03 -16.07
CA PHE A 758 -5.06 -15.06 -16.72
C PHE A 758 -6.21 -14.71 -15.79
N ARG A 759 -6.32 -13.44 -15.45
CA ARG A 759 -7.37 -12.87 -14.59
C ARG A 759 -8.20 -11.90 -15.40
N ARG A 760 -9.51 -11.97 -15.27
CA ARG A 760 -10.42 -11.03 -15.91
C ARG A 760 -11.75 -10.95 -15.17
N ARG A 761 -12.35 -9.77 -15.14
CA ARG A 761 -13.71 -9.55 -14.63
C ARG A 761 -14.73 -9.99 -15.69
N PHE A 762 -15.75 -10.73 -15.27
CA PHE A 762 -16.81 -11.26 -16.12
C PHE A 762 -18.16 -10.80 -15.62
N GLY A 763 -18.93 -10.07 -16.45
CA GLY A 763 -20.28 -9.63 -16.15
C GLY A 763 -21.27 -10.80 -15.99
N LEU A 764 -22.55 -10.48 -15.69
CA LEU A 764 -23.60 -11.49 -15.65
C LEU A 764 -23.82 -12.10 -17.05
N GLY A 765 -23.83 -13.41 -17.17
CA GLY A 765 -24.03 -14.07 -18.46
C GLY A 765 -23.27 -15.38 -18.61
N ARG A 766 -23.11 -15.81 -19.85
CA ARG A 766 -22.31 -16.97 -20.23
C ARG A 766 -21.02 -16.49 -20.88
N HIS A 767 -19.89 -17.04 -20.43
CA HIS A 767 -18.56 -16.67 -20.89
C HIS A 767 -17.81 -17.88 -21.42
N VAL A 768 -16.93 -17.66 -22.39
CA VAL A 768 -16.09 -18.67 -23.01
C VAL A 768 -14.67 -18.15 -23.16
N LEU A 769 -13.74 -18.73 -22.41
CA LEU A 769 -12.31 -18.50 -22.60
C LEU A 769 -11.73 -19.58 -23.52
N LYS A 770 -10.91 -19.19 -24.50
CA LYS A 770 -10.09 -20.06 -25.33
C LYS A 770 -8.64 -19.65 -25.21
N VAL A 771 -7.74 -20.63 -25.03
CA VAL A 771 -6.30 -20.40 -24.94
C VAL A 771 -5.55 -21.27 -25.95
N ARG A 772 -4.46 -20.73 -26.53
CA ARG A 772 -3.49 -21.45 -27.37
C ARG A 772 -2.08 -21.15 -26.89
N ALA A 773 -1.20 -22.14 -27.00
CA ALA A 773 0.23 -21.95 -26.82
C ALA A 773 0.89 -21.84 -28.20
N VAL A 774 1.82 -20.93 -28.36
CA VAL A 774 2.63 -20.71 -29.56
C VAL A 774 4.08 -20.88 -29.16
N ASP A 775 4.80 -21.77 -29.84
CA ASP A 775 6.23 -21.95 -29.63
C ASP A 775 6.99 -20.70 -30.09
N SER A 776 7.79 -20.11 -29.21
CA SER A 776 8.52 -18.86 -29.49
C SER A 776 9.68 -19.08 -30.47
N SER A 777 10.12 -20.31 -30.67
CA SER A 777 11.27 -20.64 -31.55
C SER A 777 10.90 -20.83 -33.02
N ASP A 778 9.73 -21.44 -33.30
CA ASP A 778 9.29 -21.78 -34.66
C ASP A 778 7.90 -21.24 -35.02
N GLY A 779 7.21 -20.57 -34.10
CA GLY A 779 5.88 -20.01 -34.31
C GLY A 779 4.75 -21.06 -34.42
N SER A 780 5.03 -22.35 -34.14
CA SER A 780 4.04 -23.42 -34.20
C SER A 780 2.98 -23.25 -33.10
N SER A 781 1.69 -23.44 -33.41
CA SER A 781 0.57 -23.15 -32.50
C SER A 781 -0.18 -24.41 -32.11
N SER A 782 -0.56 -24.52 -30.85
CA SER A 782 -1.43 -25.57 -30.31
C SER A 782 -2.85 -25.55 -30.89
N ALA A 783 -3.59 -26.63 -30.72
CA ALA A 783 -5.06 -26.56 -30.74
C ALA A 783 -5.55 -25.70 -29.56
N ALA A 784 -6.68 -25.00 -29.70
CA ALA A 784 -7.24 -24.22 -28.62
C ALA A 784 -7.83 -25.11 -27.52
N ALA A 785 -7.40 -24.88 -26.27
CA ALA A 785 -8.19 -25.33 -25.12
C ALA A 785 -9.29 -24.29 -24.84
N ALA A 786 -10.47 -24.73 -24.38
CA ALA A 786 -11.59 -23.84 -24.10
C ALA A 786 -12.28 -24.21 -22.79
N PHE A 787 -12.70 -23.20 -22.06
CA PHE A 787 -13.53 -23.33 -20.85
C PHE A 787 -14.74 -22.41 -20.97
N SER A 788 -15.94 -22.96 -20.61
CA SER A 788 -17.18 -22.17 -20.59
C SER A 788 -17.76 -22.16 -19.19
N PHE A 789 -18.17 -20.99 -18.72
CA PHE A 789 -18.83 -20.84 -17.42
C PHE A 789 -19.95 -19.80 -17.50
N ARG A 790 -20.73 -19.67 -16.43
CA ARG A 790 -21.83 -18.74 -16.36
C ARG A 790 -21.78 -17.98 -15.03
N VAL A 791 -21.89 -16.66 -15.09
CA VAL A 791 -22.08 -15.77 -13.94
C VAL A 791 -23.57 -15.52 -13.78
N GLN A 792 -24.12 -15.82 -12.60
CA GLN A 792 -25.54 -15.69 -12.33
C GLN A 792 -25.77 -14.88 -11.04
N ARG A 793 -26.63 -13.85 -11.14
CA ARG A 793 -27.04 -13.09 -9.96
C ARG A 793 -27.85 -13.95 -9.01
N VAL A 794 -27.50 -13.93 -7.72
CA VAL A 794 -28.30 -14.53 -6.66
C VAL A 794 -29.34 -13.50 -6.24
N GLY A 795 -30.63 -13.82 -6.31
CA GLY A 795 -31.71 -12.96 -5.81
C GLY A 795 -31.57 -12.75 -4.29
N ARG A 796 -32.05 -11.59 -3.83
CA ARG A 796 -32.13 -11.24 -2.40
C ARG A 796 -32.94 -12.26 -1.63
#